data_7695dc9ffc8c69b2f0081df3e9a95f98
#
_entry.id   7695dc9ffc8c69b2f0081df3e9a95f98
#
_cell.length_a   1.000
_cell.length_b   1.000
_cell.length_c   1.000
_cell.angle_alpha   90.00
_cell.angle_beta   90.00
_cell.angle_gamma   90.00
#
_symmetry.space_group_name_H-M   'P 1'
#
loop_
_entity.id
_entity.type
_entity.pdbx_description
1 polymer ?
#
loop_
_entity_poly.entity_id
_entity_poly.type
_entity_poly.pdbx_seq_one_letter_code
_entity_poly.pdbx_strand_id
1 'polypeptide(L)'
;MRKILKTICLLVACVGLSPAHAANDSSQTSRAFLDRVEVNAHARTITLSGWAESTHGTAGNLKLLVFIGHEQVATGQVDRYARPDVAAATGRRDWLDSGWTANVPIPASLPRGARSLRVKVQFEHDGEVDCVPSNPAFTSLVVHADTGRFTATKLTVVVGLGLLVLCFVFASRISQALSAWMRCAVAPAAPLAVGIVAGFATFVALGVSGTSLGITDEDIPIDGIQTTVLAGHNEQIRSDEWRVLTPMSIGQTRHVPPFPIVNRNLGPNGHNMLIPGMTSVPVLGVPALGRPATWGYFVLPLPQALAWQWWMPAFGCLLALWACFSLLFRAQWRLAFCLSLCFVISPYVIAWSYWPAYVTMFAASAFSAFVVLLRGSTRWTKPLLAVLLGITASGFVLTLYPAWQVPLGYLFVMLLAAIVIRDRKSIIWSLGGLIWIAAGLMLAGVIVGFWWMEAKDAVAAMLATVYPGKRIAVPGGTIDSWYFARGFSNFTTLNANLKDASNQSEVASFLYLTLPAICGTIANWKYQRKNRPVFFALIAFLALATWYQFVGFPVELAQSSLWGRSFPTRVDIATGLAAIALIGTAFARDPNTDVVETSQRARQIAAIVVALLWAAFVWFSLKSAPAVIHELLSPTAVLGMLAAVAWCSYLLAARFFTGFFLSFLAFLLFSVASFNPWVALSVPSVASGHVTMNCDVGEGRTLVIGSNVPAMTMMASGCPVLNGVSYYPQMKLWDALDPKKQNVFSYNRYQHLFFKVADLQGAADPVVTVPQGDVISVKVDARHFDFSRLPIEYVTVKSDEALDLPLNRTLKPAPSLSQDWLRFKVVR
;
A
#
# COMPACT_ATOMS: atom_id res chain seq x y z
N MET A 1 -18.66 30.58 -9.61
CA MET A 1 -18.14 29.22 -9.41
C MET A 1 -19.11 28.09 -9.81
N ARG A 2 -20.44 28.15 -9.54
CA ARG A 2 -21.40 27.10 -9.96
C ARG A 2 -21.65 26.97 -11.49
N LYS A 3 -21.44 28.01 -12.28
CA LYS A 3 -21.57 27.94 -13.75
C LYS A 3 -20.33 27.39 -14.46
N ILE A 4 -19.15 27.50 -13.87
CA ILE A 4 -17.89 27.01 -14.44
C ILE A 4 -17.76 25.48 -14.24
N LEU A 5 -18.31 24.93 -13.15
CA LEU A 5 -18.31 23.48 -12.92
C LEU A 5 -19.23 22.70 -13.87
N LYS A 6 -20.31 23.31 -14.37
CA LYS A 6 -21.22 22.67 -15.34
C LYS A 6 -20.64 22.60 -16.75
N THR A 7 -19.75 23.51 -17.12
CA THR A 7 -19.12 23.53 -18.47
C THR A 7 -17.96 22.53 -18.55
N ILE A 8 -17.33 22.18 -17.43
CA ILE A 8 -16.23 21.19 -17.39
C ILE A 8 -16.77 19.75 -17.49
N CYS A 9 -17.96 19.48 -16.99
CA CYS A 9 -18.58 18.15 -17.12
C CYS A 9 -19.14 17.83 -18.50
N LEU A 10 -19.32 18.83 -19.38
CA LEU A 10 -19.84 18.60 -20.74
C LEU A 10 -18.77 18.36 -21.80
N LEU A 11 -17.49 18.61 -21.49
CA LEU A 11 -16.38 18.48 -22.44
C LEU A 11 -15.61 17.14 -22.36
N VAL A 12 -15.95 16.27 -21.41
CA VAL A 12 -15.31 14.95 -21.25
C VAL A 12 -16.10 13.81 -21.94
N ALA A 13 -17.29 14.11 -22.50
CA ALA A 13 -18.18 13.09 -23.05
C ALA A 13 -18.02 12.78 -24.56
N CYS A 14 -17.01 13.34 -25.21
CA CYS A 14 -16.87 13.17 -26.66
C CYS A 14 -15.45 12.77 -27.10
N VAL A 15 -14.92 11.62 -26.63
CA VAL A 15 -13.89 10.89 -27.40
C VAL A 15 -13.88 9.43 -26.91
N GLY A 16 -14.12 8.52 -27.81
CA GLY A 16 -13.75 7.11 -27.63
C GLY A 16 -14.78 6.07 -28.03
N LEU A 17 -15.21 6.02 -29.25
CA LEU A 17 -15.84 4.84 -29.83
C LEU A 17 -14.82 4.13 -30.71
N SER A 18 -14.30 3.00 -30.23
CA SER A 18 -13.67 1.99 -31.08
C SER A 18 -14.68 0.90 -31.38
N PRO A 19 -14.81 0.43 -32.61
CA PRO A 19 -15.79 -0.59 -32.96
C PRO A 19 -15.32 -1.96 -32.47
N ALA A 20 -16.16 -2.60 -31.65
CA ALA A 20 -16.00 -4.01 -31.32
C ALA A 20 -16.29 -4.85 -32.57
N HIS A 21 -15.37 -5.73 -32.93
CA HIS A 21 -15.56 -6.74 -33.98
C HIS A 21 -16.71 -7.69 -33.57
N ALA A 22 -17.78 -7.66 -34.32
CA ALA A 22 -18.85 -8.64 -34.21
C ALA A 22 -18.39 -9.94 -34.89
N ALA A 23 -18.18 -10.99 -34.08
CA ALA A 23 -18.11 -12.35 -34.60
C ALA A 23 -19.52 -12.77 -35.07
N ASN A 24 -19.62 -13.16 -36.31
CA ASN A 24 -20.82 -13.81 -36.86
C ASN A 24 -21.00 -15.19 -36.22
N ASP A 25 -21.91 -15.29 -35.27
CA ASP A 25 -22.43 -16.57 -34.83
C ASP A 25 -23.96 -16.61 -35.04
N SER A 26 -24.40 -17.44 -35.93
CA SER A 26 -25.80 -17.60 -36.35
C SER A 26 -26.56 -18.57 -35.47
N SER A 27 -26.63 -18.28 -34.16
CA SER A 27 -27.64 -18.88 -33.28
C SER A 27 -28.61 -17.79 -32.85
N GLN A 28 -29.88 -17.98 -33.15
CA GLN A 28 -30.96 -17.06 -32.74
C GLN A 28 -31.17 -17.16 -31.24
N THR A 29 -30.43 -16.37 -30.46
CA THR A 29 -30.62 -16.23 -29.03
C THR A 29 -30.89 -14.77 -28.68
N SER A 30 -31.84 -14.54 -27.78
CA SER A 30 -32.16 -13.20 -27.25
C SER A 30 -30.94 -12.62 -26.58
N ARG A 31 -30.69 -11.32 -26.76
CA ARG A 31 -29.47 -10.63 -26.29
C ARG A 31 -29.83 -9.38 -25.50
N ALA A 32 -29.06 -9.12 -24.45
CA ALA A 32 -29.21 -7.92 -23.65
C ALA A 32 -27.81 -7.37 -23.27
N PHE A 33 -27.67 -6.06 -23.29
CA PHE A 33 -26.44 -5.35 -22.97
C PHE A 33 -26.71 -4.21 -22.00
N LEU A 34 -25.74 -3.94 -21.13
CA LEU A 34 -25.73 -2.84 -20.18
C LEU A 34 -24.64 -1.83 -20.59
N ASP A 35 -25.08 -0.67 -21.11
CA ASP A 35 -24.15 0.33 -21.68
C ASP A 35 -23.79 1.44 -20.71
N ARG A 36 -24.63 1.68 -19.67
CA ARG A 36 -24.43 2.79 -18.74
C ARG A 36 -24.97 2.45 -17.36
N VAL A 37 -24.17 2.80 -16.35
CA VAL A 37 -24.54 2.74 -14.93
C VAL A 37 -24.21 4.07 -14.29
N GLU A 38 -25.20 4.81 -13.82
CA GLU A 38 -25.02 6.06 -13.11
C GLU A 38 -25.63 5.97 -11.71
N VAL A 39 -24.82 6.26 -10.69
CA VAL A 39 -25.28 6.25 -9.31
C VAL A 39 -25.55 7.66 -8.85
N ASN A 40 -26.80 7.94 -8.47
CA ASN A 40 -27.17 9.15 -7.78
C ASN A 40 -27.18 8.90 -6.26
N ALA A 41 -26.04 9.19 -5.63
CA ALA A 41 -25.86 8.96 -4.20
C ALA A 41 -26.83 9.76 -3.31
N HIS A 42 -27.24 10.97 -3.75
CA HIS A 42 -28.17 11.80 -2.99
C HIS A 42 -29.62 11.31 -3.06
N ALA A 43 -30.03 10.85 -4.24
CA ALA A 43 -31.37 10.31 -4.44
C ALA A 43 -31.46 8.81 -4.09
N ARG A 44 -30.34 8.17 -3.78
CA ARG A 44 -30.23 6.71 -3.61
C ARG A 44 -30.88 5.94 -4.77
N THR A 45 -30.57 6.35 -5.98
CA THR A 45 -31.06 5.69 -7.21
C THR A 45 -29.91 5.34 -8.12
N ILE A 46 -30.09 4.29 -8.90
CA ILE A 46 -29.20 3.91 -10.00
C ILE A 46 -29.97 4.09 -11.29
N THR A 47 -29.40 4.86 -12.21
CA THR A 47 -29.90 4.92 -13.58
C THR A 47 -29.11 3.91 -14.40
N LEU A 48 -29.82 2.93 -14.95
CA LEU A 48 -29.30 1.88 -15.82
C LEU A 48 -29.80 2.14 -17.23
N SER A 49 -28.95 1.96 -18.23
CA SER A 49 -29.38 1.99 -19.63
C SER A 49 -28.57 1.03 -20.49
N GLY A 50 -29.19 0.52 -21.52
CA GLY A 50 -28.61 -0.46 -22.42
C GLY A 50 -29.50 -0.71 -23.64
N TRP A 51 -29.34 -1.88 -24.24
CA TRP A 51 -30.24 -2.35 -25.29
C TRP A 51 -30.54 -3.85 -25.11
N ALA A 52 -31.70 -4.29 -25.54
CA ALA A 52 -32.13 -5.68 -25.46
C ALA A 52 -33.09 -6.02 -26.58
N GLU A 53 -32.94 -7.22 -27.11
CA GLU A 53 -33.78 -7.70 -28.19
C GLU A 53 -34.09 -9.21 -28.07
N SER A 54 -35.31 -9.55 -28.40
CA SER A 54 -35.85 -10.90 -28.38
C SER A 54 -35.72 -11.59 -29.74
N THR A 55 -35.64 -12.91 -29.78
CA THR A 55 -35.66 -13.72 -31.01
C THR A 55 -36.98 -13.65 -31.73
N HIS A 56 -38.07 -13.33 -31.03
CA HIS A 56 -39.44 -13.35 -31.57
C HIS A 56 -39.95 -11.98 -32.08
N GLY A 57 -39.01 -11.00 -32.26
CA GLY A 57 -39.36 -9.67 -32.81
C GLY A 57 -39.79 -8.67 -31.74
N THR A 58 -40.03 -7.42 -32.19
CA THR A 58 -40.22 -6.22 -31.38
C THR A 58 -41.36 -6.28 -30.37
N ALA A 59 -41.06 -5.69 -29.21
CA ALA A 59 -42.02 -5.01 -28.33
C ALA A 59 -43.04 -5.87 -27.57
N GLY A 60 -42.53 -6.84 -26.81
CA GLY A 60 -43.24 -7.22 -25.58
C GLY A 60 -42.82 -6.32 -24.43
N ASN A 61 -43.61 -6.24 -23.36
CA ASN A 61 -43.27 -5.54 -22.14
C ASN A 61 -41.95 -6.09 -21.56
N LEU A 62 -40.89 -5.30 -21.62
CA LEU A 62 -39.56 -5.65 -21.09
C LEU A 62 -39.57 -5.33 -19.61
N LYS A 63 -39.25 -6.29 -18.77
CA LYS A 63 -39.05 -6.11 -17.34
C LYS A 63 -37.56 -6.24 -17.01
N LEU A 64 -37.09 -5.36 -16.16
CA LEU A 64 -35.75 -5.39 -15.67
C LEU A 64 -35.68 -6.02 -14.27
N LEU A 65 -34.81 -6.98 -14.08
CA LEU A 65 -34.50 -7.56 -12.79
C LEU A 65 -33.11 -7.09 -12.39
N VAL A 66 -33.01 -6.35 -11.30
CA VAL A 66 -31.74 -5.78 -10.82
C VAL A 66 -31.35 -6.41 -9.51
N PHE A 67 -30.13 -6.95 -9.48
CA PHE A 67 -29.53 -7.58 -8.31
C PHE A 67 -28.33 -6.77 -7.86
N ILE A 68 -28.29 -6.45 -6.58
CA ILE A 68 -27.12 -5.82 -5.93
C ILE A 68 -26.60 -6.81 -4.88
N GLY A 69 -25.42 -7.37 -5.13
CA GLY A 69 -24.97 -8.53 -4.39
C GLY A 69 -25.89 -9.73 -4.70
N HIS A 70 -26.54 -10.26 -3.66
CA HIS A 70 -27.48 -11.38 -3.78
C HIS A 70 -28.95 -10.96 -3.68
N GLU A 71 -29.23 -9.70 -3.39
CA GLU A 71 -30.56 -9.19 -3.16
C GLU A 71 -31.14 -8.64 -4.47
N GLN A 72 -32.31 -9.16 -4.86
CA GLN A 72 -33.07 -8.56 -5.94
C GLN A 72 -33.70 -7.27 -5.44
N VAL A 73 -33.19 -6.14 -5.91
CA VAL A 73 -33.57 -4.81 -5.39
C VAL A 73 -34.69 -4.14 -6.14
N ALA A 74 -34.92 -4.54 -7.37
CA ALA A 74 -36.03 -3.98 -8.14
C ALA A 74 -36.50 -4.93 -9.25
N THR A 75 -37.79 -4.83 -9.51
CA THR A 75 -38.41 -5.30 -10.74
C THR A 75 -39.22 -4.12 -11.27
N GLY A 76 -38.93 -3.64 -12.46
CA GLY A 76 -39.55 -2.41 -12.97
C GLY A 76 -39.80 -2.45 -14.45
N GLN A 77 -40.76 -1.65 -14.88
CA GLN A 77 -40.93 -1.32 -16.29
C GLN A 77 -39.79 -0.41 -16.71
N VAL A 78 -39.37 -0.49 -17.97
CA VAL A 78 -38.32 0.30 -18.57
C VAL A 78 -38.88 1.27 -19.60
N ASP A 79 -38.29 2.44 -19.68
CA ASP A 79 -38.56 3.38 -20.76
C ASP A 79 -37.72 2.95 -21.97
N ARG A 80 -38.35 2.79 -23.11
CA ARG A 80 -37.71 2.40 -24.36
C ARG A 80 -37.33 3.63 -25.20
N TYR A 81 -36.22 3.51 -25.94
CA TYR A 81 -35.74 4.56 -26.82
C TYR A 81 -35.04 3.97 -28.06
N ALA A 82 -34.96 4.78 -29.11
CA ALA A 82 -34.41 4.36 -30.39
C ALA A 82 -32.87 4.24 -30.33
N ARG A 83 -32.32 3.13 -30.87
CA ARG A 83 -30.88 2.81 -31.00
C ARG A 83 -30.53 2.60 -32.47
N PRO A 84 -30.43 3.68 -33.28
CA PRO A 84 -30.05 3.57 -34.68
C PRO A 84 -28.64 3.00 -34.88
N ASP A 85 -27.75 3.17 -33.91
CA ASP A 85 -26.40 2.59 -33.85
C ASP A 85 -26.43 1.06 -33.77
N VAL A 86 -27.31 0.47 -32.93
CA VAL A 86 -27.51 -0.97 -32.81
C VAL A 86 -28.15 -1.54 -34.07
N ALA A 87 -29.19 -0.88 -34.60
CA ALA A 87 -29.84 -1.28 -35.84
C ALA A 87 -28.87 -1.25 -37.04
N ALA A 88 -27.99 -0.26 -37.11
CA ALA A 88 -26.97 -0.15 -38.16
C ALA A 88 -25.90 -1.24 -38.01
N ALA A 89 -25.38 -1.46 -36.77
CA ALA A 89 -24.34 -2.45 -36.49
C ALA A 89 -24.78 -3.89 -36.74
N THR A 90 -26.07 -4.18 -36.50
CA THR A 90 -26.65 -5.52 -36.68
C THR A 90 -27.29 -5.76 -38.04
N GLY A 91 -27.50 -4.69 -38.82
CA GLY A 91 -28.21 -4.74 -40.10
C GLY A 91 -29.74 -4.99 -39.98
N ARG A 92 -30.28 -4.92 -38.75
CA ARG A 92 -31.68 -5.23 -38.44
C ARG A 92 -32.45 -3.97 -38.09
N ARG A 93 -33.30 -3.50 -39.01
CA ARG A 93 -34.15 -2.31 -38.83
C ARG A 93 -35.20 -2.46 -37.74
N ASP A 94 -35.65 -3.71 -37.51
CA ASP A 94 -36.58 -4.08 -36.44
C ASP A 94 -35.98 -3.87 -35.02
N TRP A 95 -34.68 -3.69 -34.88
CA TRP A 95 -34.00 -3.42 -33.63
C TRP A 95 -33.79 -1.90 -33.33
N LEU A 96 -34.50 -1.06 -34.05
CA LEU A 96 -34.40 0.40 -33.87
C LEU A 96 -34.80 0.82 -32.45
N ASP A 97 -35.83 0.24 -31.87
CA ASP A 97 -36.34 0.58 -30.53
C ASP A 97 -35.82 -0.40 -29.46
N SER A 98 -34.62 -0.94 -29.64
CA SER A 98 -33.99 -1.87 -28.71
C SER A 98 -33.46 -1.25 -27.44
N GLY A 99 -33.28 0.08 -27.39
CA GLY A 99 -32.78 0.79 -26.23
C GLY A 99 -33.74 0.75 -25.03
N TRP A 100 -33.16 0.66 -23.83
CA TRP A 100 -33.92 0.75 -22.58
C TRP A 100 -33.21 1.59 -21.54
N THR A 101 -33.94 2.25 -20.65
CA THR A 101 -33.46 2.93 -19.47
C THR A 101 -34.37 2.70 -18.29
N ALA A 102 -33.79 2.62 -17.10
CA ALA A 102 -34.55 2.43 -15.87
C ALA A 102 -33.87 3.16 -14.70
N ASN A 103 -34.67 3.74 -13.81
CA ASN A 103 -34.23 4.30 -12.55
C ASN A 103 -34.63 3.36 -11.41
N VAL A 104 -33.63 2.82 -10.72
CA VAL A 104 -33.81 1.80 -9.69
C VAL A 104 -33.44 2.40 -8.32
N PRO A 105 -34.37 2.37 -7.34
CA PRO A 105 -34.03 2.81 -5.99
C PRO A 105 -33.11 1.82 -5.31
N ILE A 106 -32.09 2.34 -4.59
CA ILE A 106 -31.20 1.53 -3.76
C ILE A 106 -31.88 1.34 -2.38
N PRO A 107 -32.21 0.10 -1.97
CA PRO A 107 -32.86 -0.15 -0.69
C PRO A 107 -32.01 0.38 0.48
N ALA A 108 -32.66 0.88 1.51
CA ALA A 108 -31.98 1.35 2.72
C ALA A 108 -31.34 0.20 3.51
N SER A 109 -31.84 -1.01 3.35
CA SER A 109 -31.35 -2.25 3.95
C SER A 109 -30.04 -2.77 3.38
N LEU A 110 -29.66 -2.34 2.16
CA LEU A 110 -28.44 -2.84 1.53
C LEU A 110 -27.19 -2.48 2.33
N PRO A 111 -26.36 -3.47 2.67
CA PRO A 111 -25.08 -3.22 3.34
C PRO A 111 -24.19 -2.31 2.48
N ARG A 112 -23.40 -1.48 3.15
CA ARG A 112 -22.47 -0.51 2.54
C ARG A 112 -21.27 -1.25 1.96
N GLY A 113 -20.64 -0.69 0.92
CA GLY A 113 -19.43 -1.20 0.28
C GLY A 113 -19.61 -1.48 -1.20
N ALA A 114 -18.59 -2.02 -1.83
CA ALA A 114 -18.68 -2.47 -3.21
C ALA A 114 -19.52 -3.75 -3.26
N ARG A 115 -20.45 -3.79 -4.18
CA ARG A 115 -21.34 -4.93 -4.41
C ARG A 115 -21.35 -5.27 -5.89
N SER A 116 -21.51 -6.54 -6.22
CA SER A 116 -21.75 -6.94 -7.59
C SER A 116 -23.09 -6.39 -8.06
N LEU A 117 -23.11 -5.82 -9.23
CA LEU A 117 -24.33 -5.40 -9.93
C LEU A 117 -24.58 -6.39 -11.04
N ARG A 118 -25.73 -7.07 -10.98
CA ARG A 118 -26.21 -7.94 -12.05
C ARG A 118 -27.54 -7.43 -12.52
N VAL A 119 -27.67 -7.31 -13.82
CA VAL A 119 -28.90 -6.84 -14.46
C VAL A 119 -29.35 -7.92 -15.42
N LYS A 120 -30.61 -8.34 -15.29
CA LYS A 120 -31.28 -9.26 -16.23
C LYS A 120 -32.44 -8.55 -16.87
N VAL A 121 -32.67 -8.91 -18.11
CA VAL A 121 -33.87 -8.52 -18.86
C VAL A 121 -34.79 -9.73 -18.96
N GLN A 122 -36.01 -9.57 -18.54
CA GLN A 122 -37.08 -10.58 -18.72
C GLN A 122 -37.92 -10.21 -19.90
N PHE A 123 -37.93 -11.05 -20.92
CA PHE A 123 -38.79 -10.97 -22.07
C PHE A 123 -40.09 -11.72 -21.81
N GLU A 124 -41.16 -11.29 -22.45
CA GLU A 124 -42.49 -11.90 -22.27
C GLU A 124 -42.54 -13.36 -22.75
N HIS A 125 -41.75 -13.72 -23.78
CA HIS A 125 -41.76 -15.02 -24.42
C HIS A 125 -40.44 -15.80 -24.35
N ASP A 126 -39.26 -15.10 -24.14
CA ASP A 126 -37.95 -15.73 -24.22
C ASP A 126 -37.30 -15.96 -22.82
N GLY A 127 -38.04 -15.64 -21.73
CA GLY A 127 -37.52 -15.80 -20.38
C GLY A 127 -36.52 -14.71 -19.96
N GLU A 128 -35.59 -15.04 -19.02
CA GLU A 128 -34.60 -14.12 -18.47
C GLU A 128 -33.27 -14.23 -19.22
N VAL A 129 -32.72 -13.09 -19.58
CA VAL A 129 -31.39 -12.96 -20.22
C VAL A 129 -30.51 -12.04 -19.41
N ASP A 130 -29.29 -12.46 -19.06
CA ASP A 130 -28.31 -11.63 -18.39
C ASP A 130 -27.83 -10.53 -19.33
N CYS A 131 -27.77 -9.27 -18.83
CA CYS A 131 -27.18 -8.17 -19.57
C CYS A 131 -25.65 -8.27 -19.57
N VAL A 132 -25.07 -8.35 -20.75
CA VAL A 132 -23.62 -8.28 -20.91
C VAL A 132 -23.17 -6.84 -20.70
N PRO A 133 -22.32 -6.53 -19.74
CA PRO A 133 -21.84 -5.18 -19.52
C PRO A 133 -20.87 -4.77 -20.64
N SER A 134 -21.09 -3.60 -21.24
CA SER A 134 -20.17 -3.02 -22.25
C SER A 134 -18.84 -2.58 -21.62
N ASN A 135 -18.82 -2.37 -20.29
CA ASN A 135 -17.63 -2.08 -19.51
C ASN A 135 -17.60 -2.95 -18.24
N PRO A 136 -16.50 -3.68 -17.96
CA PRO A 136 -16.37 -4.48 -16.74
C PRO A 136 -16.63 -3.71 -15.44
N ALA A 137 -16.40 -2.39 -15.41
CA ALA A 137 -16.72 -1.54 -14.28
C ALA A 137 -18.21 -1.51 -13.92
N PHE A 138 -19.10 -1.87 -14.84
CA PHE A 138 -20.56 -1.89 -14.61
C PHE A 138 -21.04 -3.14 -13.85
N THR A 139 -20.16 -4.09 -13.59
CA THR A 139 -20.47 -5.28 -12.77
C THR A 139 -20.36 -5.02 -11.27
N SER A 140 -19.86 -3.85 -10.86
CA SER A 140 -19.70 -3.49 -9.46
C SER A 140 -20.36 -2.15 -9.14
N LEU A 141 -21.08 -2.11 -8.03
CA LEU A 141 -21.70 -0.92 -7.50
C LEU A 141 -21.09 -0.59 -6.13
N VAL A 142 -20.56 0.62 -5.96
CA VAL A 142 -20.15 1.08 -4.65
C VAL A 142 -21.34 1.80 -3.99
N VAL A 143 -21.97 1.13 -3.03
CA VAL A 143 -23.00 1.73 -2.18
C VAL A 143 -22.34 2.62 -1.15
N HIS A 144 -22.28 3.93 -1.42
CA HIS A 144 -21.70 4.91 -0.52
C HIS A 144 -22.57 5.07 0.74
N ALA A 145 -21.89 5.25 1.88
CA ALA A 145 -22.56 5.73 3.07
C ALA A 145 -23.16 7.12 2.81
N ASP A 146 -24.30 7.39 3.41
CA ASP A 146 -24.92 8.71 3.40
C ASP A 146 -23.88 9.76 3.82
N THR A 147 -23.38 10.52 2.84
CA THR A 147 -22.24 11.44 3.01
C THR A 147 -22.61 12.70 3.83
N GLY A 148 -23.86 12.80 4.28
CA GLY A 148 -24.39 13.94 5.00
C GLY A 148 -24.16 13.94 6.51
N ARG A 149 -23.87 12.79 7.15
CA ARG A 149 -23.66 12.71 8.60
C ARG A 149 -22.19 12.58 8.94
N PHE A 150 -21.64 13.65 9.52
CA PHE A 150 -20.37 13.57 10.25
C PHE A 150 -20.52 12.54 11.37
N THR A 151 -19.91 11.39 11.22
CA THR A 151 -19.83 10.41 12.30
C THR A 151 -18.92 10.98 13.41
N ALA A 152 -19.17 10.58 14.66
CA ALA A 152 -18.30 10.97 15.78
C ALA A 152 -16.83 10.70 15.50
N THR A 153 -16.51 9.60 14.81
CA THR A 153 -15.16 9.23 14.38
C THR A 153 -14.55 10.26 13.42
N LYS A 154 -15.30 10.70 12.39
CA LYS A 154 -14.82 11.73 11.43
C LYS A 154 -14.53 13.04 12.16
N LEU A 155 -15.43 13.47 13.04
CA LEU A 155 -15.27 14.68 13.83
C LEU A 155 -14.04 14.58 14.74
N THR A 156 -13.85 13.47 15.42
CA THR A 156 -12.69 13.25 16.32
C THR A 156 -11.36 13.31 15.54
N VAL A 157 -11.30 12.72 14.35
CA VAL A 157 -10.11 12.79 13.48
C VAL A 157 -9.82 14.23 13.05
N VAL A 158 -10.82 14.98 12.58
CA VAL A 158 -10.65 16.38 12.16
C VAL A 158 -10.22 17.27 13.33
N VAL A 159 -10.84 17.09 14.50
CA VAL A 159 -10.47 17.83 15.72
C VAL A 159 -9.05 17.47 16.15
N GLY A 160 -8.67 16.17 16.12
CA GLY A 160 -7.33 15.70 16.46
C GLY A 160 -6.25 16.31 15.56
N LEU A 161 -6.48 16.35 14.25
CA LEU A 161 -5.57 17.00 13.30
C LEU A 161 -5.47 18.52 13.55
N GLY A 162 -6.60 19.17 13.81
CA GLY A 162 -6.63 20.59 14.18
C GLY A 162 -5.82 20.88 15.44
N LEU A 163 -5.96 20.04 16.48
CA LEU A 163 -5.17 20.15 17.71
C LEU A 163 -3.67 19.97 17.48
N LEU A 164 -3.25 19.04 16.59
CA LEU A 164 -1.84 18.88 16.22
C LEU A 164 -1.28 20.13 15.56
N VAL A 165 -2.03 20.78 14.66
CA VAL A 165 -1.66 22.05 14.03
C VAL A 165 -1.54 23.15 15.09
N LEU A 166 -2.49 23.25 16.00
CA LEU A 166 -2.44 24.22 17.11
C LEU A 166 -1.24 23.95 18.01
N CYS A 167 -0.96 22.68 18.35
CA CYS A 167 0.22 22.30 19.11
C CYS A 167 1.52 22.72 18.40
N PHE A 168 1.60 22.57 17.08
CA PHE A 168 2.78 23.01 16.31
C PHE A 168 2.96 24.54 16.36
N VAL A 169 1.88 25.29 16.09
CA VAL A 169 1.93 26.76 16.05
C VAL A 169 2.24 27.34 17.42
N PHE A 170 1.58 26.86 18.45
CA PHE A 170 1.64 27.41 19.79
C PHE A 170 2.55 26.64 20.77
N ALA A 171 3.31 25.64 20.31
CA ALA A 171 4.14 24.77 21.14
C ALA A 171 5.01 25.53 22.17
N SER A 172 5.69 26.59 21.74
CA SER A 172 6.55 27.38 22.62
C SER A 172 5.74 28.12 23.70
N ARG A 173 4.55 28.65 23.39
CA ARG A 173 3.67 29.33 24.37
C ARG A 173 3.07 28.32 25.35
N ILE A 174 2.61 27.17 24.87
CA ILE A 174 2.10 26.08 25.69
C ILE A 174 3.20 25.58 26.64
N SER A 175 4.42 25.37 26.13
CA SER A 175 5.57 24.98 26.94
C SER A 175 5.90 25.98 28.04
N GLN A 176 5.86 27.29 27.74
CA GLN A 176 6.07 28.34 28.74
C GLN A 176 4.99 28.32 29.84
N ALA A 177 3.72 28.20 29.45
CA ALA A 177 2.60 28.11 30.40
C ALA A 177 2.71 26.85 31.29
N LEU A 178 3.04 25.70 30.69
CA LEU A 178 3.28 24.46 31.43
C LEU A 178 4.47 24.55 32.36
N SER A 179 5.58 25.17 31.93
CA SER A 179 6.77 25.37 32.76
C SER A 179 6.43 26.23 34.00
N ALA A 180 5.65 27.29 33.83
CA ALA A 180 5.21 28.14 34.94
C ALA A 180 4.29 27.37 35.91
N TRP A 181 3.36 26.57 35.36
CA TRP A 181 2.42 25.79 36.17
C TRP A 181 3.10 24.63 36.92
N MET A 182 3.95 23.87 36.22
CA MET A 182 4.65 22.70 36.80
C MET A 182 5.88 23.07 37.62
N ARG A 183 6.30 24.34 37.62
CA ARG A 183 7.54 24.86 38.27
C ARG A 183 8.79 24.09 37.84
N CYS A 184 8.81 23.54 36.61
CA CYS A 184 9.95 22.86 36.01
C CYS A 184 10.08 23.24 34.53
N ALA A 185 11.30 23.16 33.97
CA ALA A 185 11.54 23.51 32.57
C ALA A 185 10.93 22.46 31.65
N VAL A 186 9.98 22.88 30.80
CA VAL A 186 9.40 22.06 29.74
C VAL A 186 10.02 22.46 28.40
N ALA A 187 10.57 21.49 27.65
CA ALA A 187 11.18 21.75 26.35
C ALA A 187 10.15 22.37 25.36
N PRO A 188 10.55 23.38 24.54
CA PRO A 188 9.62 24.06 23.60
C PRO A 188 8.91 23.13 22.63
N ALA A 189 9.49 21.98 22.32
CA ALA A 189 8.94 20.99 21.41
C ALA A 189 8.07 19.92 22.12
N ALA A 190 8.10 19.83 23.44
CA ALA A 190 7.41 18.77 24.20
C ALA A 190 5.91 18.71 23.94
N PRO A 191 5.15 19.84 23.89
CA PRO A 191 3.71 19.79 23.61
C PRO A 191 3.37 19.15 22.26
N LEU A 192 4.22 19.41 21.25
CA LEU A 192 4.02 18.78 19.93
C LEU A 192 4.33 17.28 19.97
N ALA A 193 5.38 16.86 20.69
CA ALA A 193 5.70 15.42 20.84
C ALA A 193 4.53 14.69 21.54
N VAL A 194 3.99 15.27 22.60
CA VAL A 194 2.81 14.72 23.30
C VAL A 194 1.60 14.68 22.36
N GLY A 195 1.36 15.75 21.58
CA GLY A 195 0.28 15.79 20.60
C GLY A 195 0.39 14.70 19.53
N ILE A 196 1.61 14.39 19.04
CA ILE A 196 1.85 13.30 18.07
C ILE A 196 1.55 11.95 18.69
N VAL A 197 2.01 11.68 19.92
CA VAL A 197 1.72 10.43 20.64
C VAL A 197 0.22 10.31 20.95
N ALA A 198 -0.42 11.39 21.35
CA ALA A 198 -1.87 11.42 21.57
C ALA A 198 -2.65 11.19 20.28
N GLY A 199 -2.21 11.77 19.16
CA GLY A 199 -2.77 11.51 17.83
C GLY A 199 -2.68 10.03 17.44
N PHE A 200 -1.51 9.41 17.60
CA PHE A 200 -1.33 7.98 17.39
C PHE A 200 -2.28 7.15 18.25
N ALA A 201 -2.33 7.44 19.57
CA ALA A 201 -3.21 6.74 20.50
C ALA A 201 -4.69 6.90 20.12
N THR A 202 -5.09 8.07 19.60
CA THR A 202 -6.45 8.33 19.13
C THR A 202 -6.81 7.49 17.91
N PHE A 203 -5.94 7.43 16.87
CA PHE A 203 -6.18 6.59 15.70
C PHE A 203 -6.29 5.12 16.08
N VAL A 204 -5.42 4.64 16.98
CA VAL A 204 -5.45 3.27 17.48
C VAL A 204 -6.74 3.01 18.27
N ALA A 205 -7.09 3.87 19.23
CA ALA A 205 -8.29 3.70 20.05
C ALA A 205 -9.58 3.66 19.23
N LEU A 206 -9.65 4.45 18.17
CA LEU A 206 -10.78 4.47 17.24
C LEU A 206 -10.78 3.33 16.22
N GLY A 207 -9.73 2.49 16.16
CA GLY A 207 -9.60 1.47 15.15
C GLY A 207 -9.52 2.01 13.72
N VAL A 208 -9.03 3.26 13.54
CA VAL A 208 -8.91 3.88 12.22
C VAL A 208 -7.63 3.40 11.53
N SER A 209 -7.76 2.91 10.31
CA SER A 209 -6.67 2.38 9.49
C SER A 209 -6.75 2.92 8.06
N GLY A 210 -5.72 2.68 7.26
CA GLY A 210 -5.71 2.94 5.81
C GLY A 210 -5.63 1.65 4.98
N THR A 211 -5.92 0.50 5.59
CA THR A 211 -5.92 -0.79 4.91
C THR A 211 -7.02 -0.88 3.86
N SER A 212 -6.75 -1.60 2.78
CA SER A 212 -7.76 -1.97 1.78
C SER A 212 -8.35 -3.37 2.03
N LEU A 213 -8.30 -3.84 3.28
CA LEU A 213 -8.82 -5.16 3.67
C LEU A 213 -10.28 -5.39 3.27
N GLY A 214 -11.09 -4.33 3.17
CA GLY A 214 -12.47 -4.40 2.71
C GLY A 214 -12.67 -4.99 1.31
N ILE A 215 -11.61 -5.11 0.50
CA ILE A 215 -11.67 -5.84 -0.79
C ILE A 215 -11.99 -7.33 -0.56
N THR A 216 -11.55 -7.89 0.55
CA THR A 216 -11.80 -9.31 0.86
C THR A 216 -13.26 -9.61 1.20
N ASP A 217 -14.04 -8.59 1.57
CA ASP A 217 -15.46 -8.74 1.94
C ASP A 217 -16.34 -9.13 0.74
N GLU A 218 -15.83 -8.92 -0.49
CA GLU A 218 -16.54 -9.26 -1.74
C GLU A 218 -16.60 -10.78 -2.01
N ASP A 219 -15.62 -11.53 -1.51
CA ASP A 219 -15.56 -13.00 -1.69
C ASP A 219 -16.01 -13.72 -0.41
N ILE A 220 -15.10 -13.86 0.53
CA ILE A 220 -15.32 -14.48 1.84
C ILE A 220 -14.84 -13.49 2.90
N PRO A 221 -15.73 -12.88 3.67
CA PRO A 221 -15.33 -11.94 4.71
C PRO A 221 -14.53 -12.66 5.81
N ILE A 222 -13.60 -11.93 6.44
CA ILE A 222 -12.86 -12.44 7.59
C ILE A 222 -13.75 -12.36 8.83
N ASP A 223 -13.94 -13.47 9.51
CA ASP A 223 -14.75 -13.52 10.74
C ASP A 223 -14.28 -12.50 11.78
N GLY A 224 -15.25 -11.85 12.44
CA GLY A 224 -15.03 -10.93 13.55
C GLY A 224 -14.24 -9.66 13.20
N ILE A 225 -14.15 -9.32 11.91
CA ILE A 225 -13.67 -8.01 11.44
C ILE A 225 -14.69 -7.45 10.46
N GLN A 226 -15.09 -6.21 10.68
CA GLN A 226 -15.88 -5.44 9.75
C GLN A 226 -15.12 -4.17 9.37
N THR A 227 -15.08 -3.88 8.07
CA THR A 227 -14.46 -2.68 7.53
C THR A 227 -15.53 -1.67 7.13
N THR A 228 -15.35 -0.40 7.50
CA THR A 228 -16.22 0.71 7.07
C THR A 228 -15.37 1.83 6.51
N VAL A 229 -15.50 2.11 5.22
CA VAL A 229 -14.80 3.22 4.58
C VAL A 229 -15.38 4.55 5.06
N LEU A 230 -14.56 5.37 5.70
CA LEU A 230 -14.90 6.71 6.19
C LEU A 230 -14.70 7.77 5.10
N ALA A 231 -13.62 7.62 4.31
CA ALA A 231 -13.27 8.49 3.19
C ALA A 231 -12.34 7.73 2.22
N GLY A 232 -12.32 8.14 0.96
CA GLY A 232 -11.56 7.46 -0.09
C GLY A 232 -12.21 6.16 -0.55
N HIS A 233 -11.43 5.29 -1.16
CA HIS A 233 -11.87 3.99 -1.66
C HIS A 233 -10.76 2.95 -1.46
N ASN A 234 -11.13 1.68 -1.40
CA ASN A 234 -10.17 0.58 -1.32
C ASN A 234 -9.33 0.50 -2.61
N GLU A 235 -8.03 0.33 -2.47
CA GLU A 235 -7.09 0.22 -3.57
C GLU A 235 -6.67 -1.24 -3.78
N GLN A 236 -6.86 -1.76 -4.99
CA GLN A 236 -6.44 -3.15 -5.33
C GLN A 236 -4.92 -3.32 -5.32
N ILE A 237 -4.18 -2.27 -5.58
CA ILE A 237 -2.73 -2.27 -5.44
C ILE A 237 -2.34 -2.45 -3.97
N ARG A 238 -1.07 -2.74 -3.71
CA ARG A 238 -0.55 -3.06 -2.37
C ARG A 238 -1.14 -4.37 -1.82
N SER A 239 -1.39 -5.32 -2.72
CA SER A 239 -1.95 -6.62 -2.37
C SER A 239 -1.13 -7.35 -1.29
N ASP A 240 0.17 -7.13 -1.19
CA ASP A 240 0.99 -7.68 -0.11
C ASP A 240 0.54 -7.23 1.28
N GLU A 241 -0.07 -6.04 1.41
CA GLU A 241 -0.62 -5.56 2.68
C GLU A 241 -1.94 -6.27 2.98
N TRP A 242 -3.00 -6.00 2.19
CA TRP A 242 -4.37 -6.42 2.52
C TRP A 242 -4.66 -7.89 2.20
N ARG A 243 -3.90 -8.49 1.26
CA ARG A 243 -4.06 -9.87 0.81
C ARG A 243 -3.12 -10.86 1.51
N VAL A 244 -1.96 -10.39 2.03
CA VAL A 244 -0.92 -11.27 2.58
C VAL A 244 -0.68 -10.97 4.05
N LEU A 245 -0.07 -9.81 4.39
CA LEU A 245 0.39 -9.56 5.75
C LEU A 245 -0.75 -9.36 6.74
N THR A 246 -1.79 -8.64 6.35
CA THR A 246 -2.93 -8.39 7.25
C THR A 246 -3.73 -9.68 7.53
N PRO A 247 -4.11 -10.52 6.53
CA PRO A 247 -4.70 -11.82 6.79
C PRO A 247 -3.81 -12.75 7.63
N MET A 248 -2.50 -12.81 7.34
CA MET A 248 -1.56 -13.59 8.16
C MET A 248 -1.52 -13.11 9.61
N SER A 249 -1.54 -11.79 9.84
CA SER A 249 -1.53 -11.21 11.18
C SER A 249 -2.80 -11.56 11.95
N ILE A 250 -3.97 -11.50 11.29
CA ILE A 250 -5.24 -11.90 11.88
C ILE A 250 -5.22 -13.41 12.18
N GLY A 251 -4.77 -14.24 11.23
CA GLY A 251 -4.67 -15.69 11.40
C GLY A 251 -3.75 -16.12 12.54
N GLN A 252 -2.72 -15.30 12.86
CA GLN A 252 -1.86 -15.55 14.03
C GLN A 252 -2.62 -15.37 15.36
N THR A 253 -3.59 -14.45 15.42
CA THR A 253 -4.41 -14.26 16.63
C THR A 253 -5.40 -15.39 16.86
N ARG A 254 -5.77 -16.13 15.80
CA ARG A 254 -6.79 -17.17 15.80
C ARG A 254 -6.23 -18.58 15.75
N HIS A 255 -4.93 -18.72 15.59
CA HIS A 255 -4.27 -20.02 15.70
C HIS A 255 -4.33 -20.52 17.15
N VAL A 256 -4.34 -21.83 17.35
CA VAL A 256 -4.30 -22.47 18.68
C VAL A 256 -3.01 -23.26 18.82
N PRO A 257 -2.10 -22.87 19.73
CA PRO A 257 -2.07 -21.64 20.55
C PRO A 257 -1.83 -20.40 19.68
N PRO A 258 -2.21 -19.18 20.13
CA PRO A 258 -2.05 -17.96 19.36
C PRO A 258 -0.58 -17.56 19.20
N PHE A 259 -0.28 -16.84 18.10
CA PHE A 259 1.03 -16.30 17.76
C PHE A 259 2.16 -17.31 17.62
N PRO A 260 1.95 -18.47 16.98
CA PRO A 260 2.98 -19.48 16.83
C PRO A 260 4.10 -19.03 15.90
N ILE A 261 5.27 -19.62 16.04
CA ILE A 261 6.38 -19.48 15.07
C ILE A 261 6.00 -20.14 13.75
N VAL A 262 5.40 -21.33 13.81
CA VAL A 262 4.90 -22.04 12.63
C VAL A 262 3.38 -22.09 12.67
N ASN A 263 2.73 -21.33 11.78
CA ASN A 263 1.28 -21.37 11.64
C ASN A 263 0.87 -22.59 10.80
N ARG A 264 0.21 -23.54 11.45
CA ARG A 264 -0.22 -24.79 10.82
C ARG A 264 -1.50 -24.67 10.00
N ASN A 265 -2.19 -23.54 10.05
CA ASN A 265 -3.37 -23.27 9.24
C ASN A 265 -3.04 -22.91 7.79
N LEU A 266 -1.78 -22.66 7.45
CA LEU A 266 -1.33 -22.31 6.11
C LEU A 266 -0.41 -23.39 5.52
N GLY A 267 -0.88 -24.10 4.52
CA GLY A 267 -0.16 -25.16 3.82
C GLY A 267 0.00 -26.46 4.63
N PRO A 268 0.38 -27.59 4.00
CA PRO A 268 0.43 -28.90 4.64
C PRO A 268 1.51 -29.03 5.71
N ASN A 269 2.61 -28.26 5.61
CA ASN A 269 3.72 -28.27 6.57
C ASN A 269 3.61 -27.14 7.61
N GLY A 270 2.61 -26.27 7.48
CA GLY A 270 2.59 -24.99 8.16
C GLY A 270 3.57 -23.98 7.52
N HIS A 271 3.53 -22.75 7.97
CA HIS A 271 4.40 -21.69 7.46
C HIS A 271 5.10 -20.96 8.60
N ASN A 272 6.43 -20.76 8.46
CA ASN A 272 7.21 -20.04 9.47
C ASN A 272 6.90 -18.55 9.42
N MET A 273 6.30 -18.01 10.47
CA MET A 273 5.82 -16.63 10.57
C MET A 273 6.90 -15.62 11.00
N LEU A 274 8.15 -16.07 11.15
CA LEU A 274 9.29 -15.18 11.36
C LEU A 274 9.92 -14.68 10.04
N ILE A 275 9.53 -15.24 8.88
CA ILE A 275 10.06 -14.84 7.58
C ILE A 275 9.36 -13.61 6.98
N PRO A 276 8.04 -13.38 7.13
CA PRO A 276 7.43 -12.19 6.59
C PRO A 276 8.19 -10.94 7.04
N GLY A 277 8.61 -10.15 6.07
CA GLY A 277 9.35 -8.90 6.29
C GLY A 277 8.43 -7.69 6.52
N MET A 278 8.92 -6.50 6.24
CA MET A 278 8.23 -5.21 6.41
C MET A 278 7.72 -5.02 7.84
N THR A 279 6.41 -4.76 8.04
CA THR A 279 5.79 -4.68 9.37
C THR A 279 5.64 -6.04 10.03
N SER A 280 5.85 -7.12 9.26
CA SER A 280 5.79 -8.50 9.72
C SER A 280 4.42 -8.92 10.28
N VAL A 281 4.38 -10.11 10.85
CA VAL A 281 3.20 -10.67 11.54
C VAL A 281 3.52 -10.94 13.00
N PRO A 282 2.53 -10.94 13.92
CA PRO A 282 2.77 -11.15 15.34
C PRO A 282 3.20 -12.60 15.60
N VAL A 283 4.35 -12.76 16.26
CA VAL A 283 4.88 -14.05 16.75
C VAL A 283 5.34 -13.85 18.19
N LEU A 284 4.88 -14.69 19.10
CA LEU A 284 5.27 -14.58 20.50
C LEU A 284 6.70 -15.10 20.70
N GLY A 285 7.58 -14.23 21.22
CA GLY A 285 8.97 -14.58 21.47
C GLY A 285 9.92 -13.39 21.45
N VAL A 286 11.20 -13.65 21.70
CA VAL A 286 12.26 -12.61 21.74
C VAL A 286 12.32 -11.78 20.44
N PRO A 287 12.15 -12.35 19.23
CA PRO A 287 12.18 -11.57 17.99
C PRO A 287 11.10 -10.49 17.91
N ALA A 288 9.97 -10.61 18.63
CA ALA A 288 8.91 -9.62 18.68
C ALA A 288 9.40 -8.25 19.20
N LEU A 289 10.43 -8.24 20.05
CA LEU A 289 11.03 -7.00 20.55
C LEU A 289 11.53 -6.10 19.40
N GLY A 290 12.09 -6.69 18.34
CA GLY A 290 12.52 -5.96 17.13
C GLY A 290 11.40 -5.63 16.14
N ARG A 291 10.12 -5.94 16.46
CA ARG A 291 8.97 -5.79 15.55
C ARG A 291 7.84 -4.95 16.18
N PRO A 292 8.08 -3.67 16.53
CA PRO A 292 7.13 -2.86 17.30
C PRO A 292 5.78 -2.64 16.60
N ALA A 293 5.69 -2.77 15.28
CA ALA A 293 4.40 -2.71 14.57
C ALA A 293 3.46 -3.86 14.98
N THR A 294 3.99 -4.98 15.49
CA THR A 294 3.19 -6.13 15.93
C THR A 294 2.82 -6.10 17.42
N TRP A 295 3.34 -5.15 18.20
CA TRP A 295 3.13 -5.16 19.67
C TRP A 295 1.66 -4.98 20.06
N GLY A 296 0.89 -4.24 19.26
CA GLY A 296 -0.53 -4.04 19.49
C GLY A 296 -1.32 -5.34 19.60
N TYR A 297 -0.94 -6.38 18.85
CA TYR A 297 -1.65 -7.68 18.85
C TYR A 297 -1.56 -8.45 20.17
N PHE A 298 -0.55 -8.17 21.00
CA PHE A 298 -0.36 -8.85 22.26
C PHE A 298 -1.17 -8.23 23.41
N VAL A 299 -1.67 -7.01 23.24
CA VAL A 299 -2.28 -6.22 24.35
C VAL A 299 -3.57 -5.51 23.99
N LEU A 300 -3.95 -5.41 22.71
CA LEU A 300 -5.11 -4.69 22.24
C LEU A 300 -6.11 -5.62 21.54
N PRO A 301 -7.40 -5.26 21.52
CA PRO A 301 -8.37 -5.94 20.66
C PRO A 301 -7.97 -5.83 19.19
N LEU A 302 -8.42 -6.77 18.37
CA LEU A 302 -7.97 -6.94 16.99
C LEU A 302 -8.13 -5.68 16.11
N PRO A 303 -9.25 -4.93 16.12
CA PRO A 303 -9.36 -3.69 15.33
C PRO A 303 -8.31 -2.64 15.71
N GLN A 304 -8.05 -2.47 17.01
CA GLN A 304 -7.04 -1.55 17.53
C GLN A 304 -5.62 -2.04 17.23
N ALA A 305 -5.38 -3.35 17.26
CA ALA A 305 -4.09 -3.95 16.89
C ALA A 305 -3.75 -3.74 15.40
N LEU A 306 -4.74 -3.88 14.53
CA LEU A 306 -4.61 -3.57 13.10
C LEU A 306 -4.32 -2.07 12.86
N ALA A 307 -5.03 -1.19 13.56
CA ALA A 307 -4.77 0.25 13.52
C ALA A 307 -3.36 0.59 14.04
N TRP A 308 -2.90 -0.07 15.11
CA TRP A 308 -1.54 0.04 15.62
C TRP A 308 -0.52 -0.36 14.54
N GLN A 309 -0.67 -1.52 13.92
CA GLN A 309 0.25 -2.02 12.88
C GLN A 309 0.33 -1.05 11.69
N TRP A 310 -0.77 -0.42 11.32
CA TRP A 310 -0.82 0.54 10.22
C TRP A 310 -0.12 1.86 10.54
N TRP A 311 -0.38 2.44 11.73
CA TRP A 311 0.09 3.79 12.06
C TRP A 311 1.45 3.82 12.75
N MET A 312 1.90 2.73 13.39
CA MET A 312 3.21 2.67 14.05
C MET A 312 4.37 3.06 13.12
N PRO A 313 4.43 2.61 11.85
CA PRO A 313 5.45 3.06 10.90
C PRO A 313 5.45 4.57 10.68
N ALA A 314 4.30 5.18 10.47
CA ALA A 314 4.16 6.60 10.14
C ALA A 314 4.54 7.50 11.33
N PHE A 315 3.88 7.29 12.48
CA PHE A 315 4.11 8.09 13.69
C PHE A 315 5.48 7.84 14.31
N GLY A 316 5.93 6.58 14.31
CA GLY A 316 7.27 6.20 14.77
C GLY A 316 8.36 6.82 13.90
N CYS A 317 8.22 6.81 12.58
CA CYS A 317 9.15 7.45 11.66
C CYS A 317 9.17 8.97 11.82
N LEU A 318 8.00 9.59 11.99
CA LEU A 318 7.90 11.03 12.24
C LEU A 318 8.73 11.44 13.46
N LEU A 319 8.58 10.73 14.57
CA LEU A 319 9.34 11.00 15.80
C LEU A 319 10.83 10.69 15.64
N ALA A 320 11.17 9.57 15.00
CA ALA A 320 12.56 9.15 14.77
C ALA A 320 13.32 10.12 13.88
N LEU A 321 12.74 10.53 12.76
CA LEU A 321 13.31 11.51 11.85
C LEU A 321 13.37 12.90 12.50
N TRP A 322 12.36 13.28 13.27
CA TRP A 322 12.40 14.54 14.00
C TRP A 322 13.57 14.61 14.98
N ALA A 323 13.82 13.53 15.73
CA ALA A 323 15.02 13.41 16.57
C ALA A 323 16.31 13.46 15.74
N CYS A 324 16.39 12.67 14.67
CA CYS A 324 17.54 12.61 13.78
C CYS A 324 17.85 13.98 13.15
N PHE A 325 16.87 14.65 12.52
CA PHE A 325 17.07 15.97 11.91
C PHE A 325 17.36 17.05 12.95
N SER A 326 16.85 16.94 14.19
CA SER A 326 17.22 17.83 15.28
C SER A 326 18.71 17.69 15.65
N LEU A 327 19.28 16.48 15.58
CA LEU A 327 20.71 16.24 15.77
C LEU A 327 21.54 16.75 14.58
N LEU A 328 21.02 16.59 13.36
CA LEU A 328 21.68 17.08 12.15
C LEU A 328 21.70 18.61 12.09
N PHE A 329 20.60 19.28 12.42
CA PHE A 329 20.40 20.74 12.27
C PHE A 329 20.43 21.50 13.62
N ARG A 330 21.13 20.97 14.62
CA ARG A 330 21.46 21.64 15.88
C ARG A 330 20.24 22.21 16.61
N ALA A 331 19.30 21.34 16.94
CA ALA A 331 18.10 21.63 17.72
C ALA A 331 17.14 22.65 17.09
N GLN A 332 17.21 22.89 15.78
CA GLN A 332 16.18 23.63 15.05
C GLN A 332 14.94 22.76 14.87
N TRP A 333 14.24 22.49 15.96
CA TRP A 333 13.18 21.50 16.05
C TRP A 333 12.03 21.70 15.06
N ARG A 334 11.70 22.97 14.71
CA ARG A 334 10.64 23.26 13.72
C ARG A 334 11.07 22.85 12.32
N LEU A 335 12.31 23.15 11.93
CA LEU A 335 12.87 22.70 10.66
C LEU A 335 12.91 21.18 10.61
N ALA A 336 13.44 20.54 11.66
CA ALA A 336 13.51 19.09 11.78
C ALA A 336 12.12 18.42 11.66
N PHE A 337 11.12 18.99 12.32
CA PHE A 337 9.74 18.48 12.25
C PHE A 337 9.15 18.60 10.83
N CYS A 338 9.27 19.77 10.19
CA CYS A 338 8.78 19.96 8.82
C CYS A 338 9.43 19.00 7.83
N LEU A 339 10.75 18.77 7.94
CA LEU A 339 11.46 17.80 7.09
C LEU A 339 10.97 16.37 7.32
N SER A 340 10.74 15.99 8.59
CA SER A 340 10.22 14.66 8.95
C SER A 340 8.82 14.46 8.39
N LEU A 341 7.97 15.49 8.49
CA LEU A 341 6.62 15.44 7.93
C LEU A 341 6.67 15.32 6.39
N CYS A 342 7.55 16.08 5.70
CA CYS A 342 7.74 15.95 4.25
C CYS A 342 8.12 14.52 3.82
N PHE A 343 8.92 13.80 4.62
CA PHE A 343 9.26 12.40 4.32
C PHE A 343 8.05 11.49 4.51
N VAL A 344 7.37 11.57 5.68
CA VAL A 344 6.29 10.64 6.03
C VAL A 344 5.08 10.77 5.11
N ILE A 345 4.76 11.99 4.64
CA ILE A 345 3.64 12.22 3.71
C ILE A 345 4.08 12.21 2.24
N SER A 346 5.32 11.83 1.92
CA SER A 346 5.73 11.73 0.52
C SER A 346 4.97 10.65 -0.22
N PRO A 347 4.72 10.81 -1.54
CA PRO A 347 4.04 9.81 -2.35
C PRO A 347 4.67 8.43 -2.25
N TYR A 348 6.00 8.35 -2.28
CA TYR A 348 6.72 7.08 -2.16
C TYR A 348 6.41 6.34 -0.86
N VAL A 349 6.36 7.04 0.27
CA VAL A 349 6.11 6.42 1.58
C VAL A 349 4.66 5.95 1.71
N ILE A 350 3.71 6.77 1.26
CA ILE A 350 2.29 6.48 1.37
C ILE A 350 1.87 5.36 0.41
N ALA A 351 2.37 5.38 -0.83
CA ALA A 351 2.03 4.38 -1.83
C ALA A 351 2.58 2.97 -1.51
N TRP A 352 3.56 2.85 -0.62
CA TRP A 352 4.09 1.60 -0.10
C TRP A 352 3.58 1.28 1.33
N SER A 353 2.37 1.69 1.69
CA SER A 353 1.70 1.35 2.96
C SER A 353 2.54 1.71 4.21
N TYR A 354 3.28 2.82 4.16
CA TYR A 354 4.22 3.26 5.19
C TYR A 354 5.38 2.30 5.51
N TRP A 355 5.60 1.23 4.73
CA TRP A 355 6.75 0.34 4.92
C TRP A 355 8.11 1.04 4.77
N PRO A 356 8.29 1.99 3.81
CA PRO A 356 9.50 2.82 3.78
C PRO A 356 9.69 3.64 5.05
N ALA A 357 8.61 4.13 5.66
CA ALA A 357 8.69 4.81 6.96
C ALA A 357 9.16 3.86 8.06
N TYR A 358 8.71 2.61 8.06
CA TYR A 358 9.07 1.63 9.08
C TYR A 358 10.57 1.33 9.09
N VAL A 359 11.17 1.02 7.95
CA VAL A 359 12.62 0.77 7.89
C VAL A 359 13.43 2.03 8.19
N THR A 360 12.95 3.21 7.76
CA THR A 360 13.60 4.50 8.05
C THR A 360 13.53 4.86 9.53
N MET A 361 12.43 4.55 10.21
CA MET A 361 12.26 4.71 11.65
C MET A 361 13.37 4.01 12.43
N PHE A 362 13.67 2.78 12.08
CA PHE A 362 14.73 2.01 12.73
C PHE A 362 16.11 2.63 12.50
N ALA A 363 16.44 2.94 11.25
CA ALA A 363 17.74 3.55 10.91
C ALA A 363 17.91 4.90 11.60
N ALA A 364 16.89 5.78 11.58
CA ALA A 364 16.93 7.09 12.20
C ALA A 364 16.99 7.02 13.73
N SER A 365 16.28 6.08 14.36
CA SER A 365 16.30 5.87 15.81
C SER A 365 17.64 5.32 16.28
N ALA A 366 18.18 4.29 15.60
CA ALA A 366 19.48 3.71 15.89
C ALA A 366 20.60 4.76 15.75
N PHE A 367 20.59 5.52 14.65
CA PHE A 367 21.50 6.64 14.43
C PHE A 367 21.40 7.67 15.57
N SER A 368 20.20 8.08 15.96
CA SER A 368 19.99 9.08 17.00
C SER A 368 20.49 8.61 18.36
N ALA A 369 20.14 7.36 18.75
CA ALA A 369 20.59 6.76 20.00
C ALA A 369 22.13 6.65 20.03
N PHE A 370 22.74 6.19 18.94
CA PHE A 370 24.19 6.06 18.80
C PHE A 370 24.89 7.41 18.95
N VAL A 371 24.43 8.46 18.24
CA VAL A 371 25.01 9.80 18.28
C VAL A 371 24.90 10.42 19.69
N VAL A 372 23.77 10.25 20.37
CA VAL A 372 23.57 10.78 21.72
C VAL A 372 24.47 10.06 22.73
N LEU A 373 24.62 8.73 22.60
CA LEU A 373 25.58 7.98 23.45
C LEU A 373 27.02 8.41 23.23
N LEU A 374 27.43 8.71 21.98
CA LEU A 374 28.77 9.20 21.66
C LEU A 374 29.04 10.60 22.22
N ARG A 375 28.06 11.51 22.23
CA ARG A 375 28.21 12.88 22.75
C ARG A 375 28.24 12.95 24.28
N GLY A 376 27.91 11.85 24.93
CA GLY A 376 27.72 11.77 26.37
C GLY A 376 26.30 12.12 26.78
N SER A 377 25.71 11.26 27.57
CA SER A 377 24.38 11.39 28.14
C SER A 377 24.41 11.17 29.64
N THR A 378 23.32 11.52 30.33
CA THR A 378 23.23 11.31 31.77
C THR A 378 23.27 9.80 32.10
N ARG A 379 23.63 9.47 33.33
CA ARG A 379 23.71 8.06 33.76
C ARG A 379 22.39 7.31 33.60
N TRP A 380 21.27 8.00 33.77
CA TRP A 380 19.92 7.43 33.66
C TRP A 380 19.41 7.22 32.23
N THR A 381 19.87 8.06 31.29
CA THR A 381 19.45 7.96 29.89
C THR A 381 20.26 6.94 29.07
N LYS A 382 21.48 6.60 29.51
CA LYS A 382 22.35 5.63 28.83
C LYS A 382 21.72 4.24 28.64
N PRO A 383 21.16 3.60 29.68
CA PRO A 383 20.56 2.28 29.53
C PRO A 383 19.33 2.34 28.60
N LEU A 384 18.50 3.40 28.69
CA LEU A 384 17.34 3.57 27.80
C LEU A 384 17.77 3.71 26.34
N LEU A 385 18.82 4.50 26.07
CA LEU A 385 19.38 4.65 24.73
C LEU A 385 20.03 3.36 24.22
N ALA A 386 20.66 2.56 25.08
CA ALA A 386 21.20 1.26 24.71
C ALA A 386 20.08 0.27 24.33
N VAL A 387 19.00 0.22 25.12
CA VAL A 387 17.82 -0.59 24.79
C VAL A 387 17.18 -0.12 23.49
N LEU A 388 17.01 1.21 23.31
CA LEU A 388 16.49 1.77 22.06
C LEU A 388 17.38 1.40 20.87
N LEU A 389 18.70 1.49 21.01
CA LEU A 389 19.66 1.09 19.99
C LEU A 389 19.52 -0.40 19.67
N GLY A 390 19.43 -1.26 20.69
CA GLY A 390 19.27 -2.70 20.52
C GLY A 390 17.99 -3.09 19.76
N ILE A 391 16.86 -2.54 20.19
CA ILE A 391 15.56 -2.78 19.56
C ILE A 391 15.55 -2.25 18.12
N THR A 392 16.07 -1.05 17.89
CA THR A 392 16.00 -0.44 16.55
C THR A 392 17.02 -1.02 15.59
N ALA A 393 18.23 -1.38 16.05
CA ALA A 393 19.20 -2.08 15.21
C ALA A 393 18.70 -3.49 14.83
N SER A 394 18.14 -4.25 15.78
CA SER A 394 17.50 -5.54 15.44
C SER A 394 16.29 -5.36 14.53
N GLY A 395 15.43 -4.37 14.78
CA GLY A 395 14.27 -4.08 13.92
C GLY A 395 14.68 -3.72 12.50
N PHE A 396 15.76 -2.94 12.32
CA PHE A 396 16.30 -2.66 11.00
C PHE A 396 16.66 -3.96 10.26
N VAL A 397 17.35 -4.89 10.91
CA VAL A 397 17.69 -6.20 10.32
C VAL A 397 16.43 -7.01 10.03
N LEU A 398 15.48 -7.07 10.98
CA LEU A 398 14.27 -7.90 10.89
C LEU A 398 13.17 -7.34 9.96
N THR A 399 13.38 -6.18 9.34
CA THR A 399 12.56 -5.72 8.22
C THR A 399 12.70 -6.63 7.00
N LEU A 400 13.83 -7.36 6.87
CA LEU A 400 14.12 -8.39 5.87
C LEU A 400 13.93 -7.91 4.41
N TYR A 401 14.25 -6.66 4.12
CA TYR A 401 14.17 -6.11 2.77
C TYR A 401 15.46 -5.36 2.37
N PRO A 402 16.50 -6.09 1.95
CA PRO A 402 17.82 -5.52 1.62
C PRO A 402 17.77 -4.37 0.61
N ALA A 403 16.79 -4.39 -0.30
CA ALA A 403 16.64 -3.36 -1.32
C ALA A 403 16.47 -1.94 -0.77
N TRP A 404 15.90 -1.78 0.42
CA TRP A 404 15.80 -0.51 1.15
C TRP A 404 16.87 -0.36 2.24
N GLN A 405 17.25 -1.47 2.89
CA GLN A 405 18.19 -1.45 4.01
C GLN A 405 19.59 -1.03 3.56
N VAL A 406 20.08 -1.54 2.42
CA VAL A 406 21.40 -1.23 1.93
C VAL A 406 21.60 0.27 1.65
N PRO A 407 20.82 0.93 0.78
CA PRO A 407 21.02 2.35 0.49
C PRO A 407 20.79 3.24 1.72
N LEU A 408 19.82 2.92 2.59
CA LEU A 408 19.63 3.62 3.85
C LEU A 408 20.83 3.45 4.78
N GLY A 409 21.39 2.24 4.89
CA GLY A 409 22.59 1.96 5.68
C GLY A 409 23.76 2.84 5.24
N TYR A 410 24.03 2.94 3.93
CA TYR A 410 25.08 3.81 3.39
C TYR A 410 24.83 5.28 3.72
N LEU A 411 23.60 5.77 3.54
CA LEU A 411 23.25 7.15 3.87
C LEU A 411 23.51 7.45 5.35
N PHE A 412 23.04 6.61 6.27
CA PHE A 412 23.21 6.84 7.71
C PHE A 412 24.66 6.70 8.17
N VAL A 413 25.47 5.81 7.57
CA VAL A 413 26.91 5.72 7.82
C VAL A 413 27.62 7.00 7.38
N MET A 414 27.31 7.54 6.20
CA MET A 414 27.89 8.81 5.71
C MET A 414 27.46 9.99 6.58
N LEU A 415 26.20 10.03 7.03
CA LEU A 415 25.72 11.05 7.97
C LEU A 415 26.41 10.92 9.33
N LEU A 416 26.66 9.70 9.82
CA LEU A 416 27.39 9.47 11.06
C LEU A 416 28.82 9.98 10.94
N ALA A 417 29.53 9.69 9.86
CA ALA A 417 30.87 10.23 9.59
C ALA A 417 30.87 11.75 9.57
N ALA A 418 29.86 12.37 8.92
CA ALA A 418 29.71 13.82 8.91
C ALA A 418 29.51 14.41 10.30
N ILE A 419 28.71 13.78 11.16
CA ILE A 419 28.51 14.19 12.56
C ILE A 419 29.81 14.06 13.37
N VAL A 420 30.51 12.93 13.20
CA VAL A 420 31.82 12.72 13.89
C VAL A 420 32.84 13.80 13.49
N ILE A 421 32.95 14.12 12.21
CA ILE A 421 33.82 15.19 11.71
C ILE A 421 33.39 16.54 12.27
N ARG A 422 32.10 16.85 12.24
CA ARG A 422 31.53 18.12 12.70
C ARG A 422 31.73 18.35 14.18
N ASP A 423 31.44 17.32 14.95
CA ASP A 423 31.34 17.41 16.42
C ASP A 423 32.53 16.80 17.14
N ARG A 424 33.64 16.58 16.43
CA ARG A 424 34.87 15.91 16.97
C ARG A 424 35.38 16.45 18.31
N LYS A 425 35.14 17.75 18.59
CA LYS A 425 35.52 18.39 19.85
C LYS A 425 34.53 18.15 20.98
N SER A 426 33.31 17.79 20.69
CA SER A 426 32.23 17.54 21.67
C SER A 426 31.93 16.06 21.84
N ILE A 427 32.51 15.19 21.02
CA ILE A 427 32.40 13.74 21.17
C ILE A 427 33.33 13.31 22.30
N ILE A 428 32.75 12.82 23.37
CA ILE A 428 33.45 12.25 24.49
C ILE A 428 33.59 10.76 24.25
N TRP A 429 34.74 10.34 23.77
CA TRP A 429 35.06 8.90 23.65
C TRP A 429 35.22 8.28 25.06
N SER A 430 34.16 8.37 25.87
CA SER A 430 34.22 7.80 27.22
C SER A 430 33.99 6.29 27.14
N LEU A 431 34.76 5.53 27.88
CA LEU A 431 34.58 4.10 28.05
C LEU A 431 33.14 3.77 28.42
N GLY A 432 32.51 4.60 29.28
CA GLY A 432 31.10 4.45 29.63
C GLY A 432 30.11 4.59 28.44
N GLY A 433 30.36 5.50 27.49
CA GLY A 433 29.54 5.63 26.27
C GLY A 433 29.67 4.41 25.36
N LEU A 434 30.91 3.96 25.16
CA LEU A 434 31.21 2.78 24.32
C LEU A 434 30.64 1.48 24.91
N ILE A 435 30.69 1.32 26.24
CA ILE A 435 30.07 0.15 26.92
C ILE A 435 28.56 0.08 26.64
N TRP A 436 27.85 1.21 26.71
CA TRP A 436 26.40 1.21 26.45
C TRP A 436 26.06 1.04 24.97
N ILE A 437 26.88 1.53 24.03
CA ILE A 437 26.78 1.21 22.62
C ILE A 437 26.96 -0.30 22.40
N ALA A 438 28.03 -0.88 22.99
CA ALA A 438 28.28 -2.32 22.89
C ALA A 438 27.13 -3.14 23.50
N ALA A 439 26.58 -2.71 24.64
CA ALA A 439 25.42 -3.36 25.26
C ALA A 439 24.17 -3.31 24.36
N GLY A 440 23.90 -2.18 23.70
CA GLY A 440 22.81 -2.06 22.74
C GLY A 440 23.01 -2.96 21.52
N LEU A 441 24.22 -2.99 20.95
CA LEU A 441 24.53 -3.86 19.82
C LEU A 441 24.48 -5.35 20.20
N MET A 442 24.91 -5.69 21.42
CA MET A 442 24.79 -7.05 21.96
C MET A 442 23.31 -7.46 22.11
N LEU A 443 22.45 -6.55 22.61
CA LEU A 443 21.00 -6.81 22.68
C LEU A 443 20.43 -7.04 21.27
N ALA A 444 20.84 -6.25 20.28
CA ALA A 444 20.43 -6.48 18.89
C ALA A 444 20.89 -7.85 18.39
N GLY A 445 22.13 -8.22 18.68
CA GLY A 445 22.69 -9.55 18.35
C GLY A 445 21.90 -10.69 19.00
N VAL A 446 21.47 -10.55 20.25
CA VAL A 446 20.61 -11.52 20.94
C VAL A 446 19.26 -11.65 20.25
N ILE A 447 18.57 -10.54 19.96
CA ILE A 447 17.25 -10.56 19.30
C ILE A 447 17.35 -11.22 17.91
N VAL A 448 18.34 -10.82 17.12
CA VAL A 448 18.57 -11.39 15.78
C VAL A 448 19.02 -12.85 15.86
N GLY A 449 19.81 -13.20 16.86
CA GLY A 449 20.25 -14.58 17.12
C GLY A 449 19.09 -15.51 17.41
N PHE A 450 18.17 -15.12 18.28
CA PHE A 450 16.94 -15.89 18.53
C PHE A 450 16.09 -16.03 17.28
N TRP A 451 15.92 -14.94 16.51
CA TRP A 451 15.23 -15.01 15.22
C TRP A 451 15.90 -16.02 14.27
N TRP A 452 17.23 -15.98 14.18
CA TRP A 452 17.98 -16.87 13.29
C TRP A 452 17.83 -18.34 13.69
N MET A 453 17.90 -18.66 14.98
CA MET A 453 17.74 -20.04 15.47
C MET A 453 16.41 -20.65 15.04
N GLU A 454 15.33 -19.86 15.05
CA GLU A 454 13.96 -20.31 14.72
C GLU A 454 13.62 -20.18 13.23
N ALA A 455 14.30 -19.31 12.50
CA ALA A 455 13.97 -19.01 11.11
C ALA A 455 14.95 -19.60 10.08
N LYS A 456 16.13 -20.09 10.49
CA LYS A 456 17.24 -20.47 9.60
C LYS A 456 16.83 -21.45 8.50
N ASP A 457 16.05 -22.48 8.85
CA ASP A 457 15.64 -23.52 7.88
C ASP A 457 14.67 -22.94 6.82
N ALA A 458 13.75 -22.10 7.27
CA ALA A 458 12.82 -21.39 6.41
C ALA A 458 13.54 -20.34 5.53
N VAL A 459 14.53 -19.63 6.08
CA VAL A 459 15.40 -18.71 5.32
C VAL A 459 16.21 -19.49 4.27
N ALA A 460 16.78 -20.64 4.64
CA ALA A 460 17.50 -21.49 3.71
C ALA A 460 16.59 -21.97 2.57
N ALA A 461 15.37 -22.41 2.88
CA ALA A 461 14.37 -22.81 1.89
C ALA A 461 14.02 -21.65 0.94
N MET A 462 13.81 -20.43 1.49
CA MET A 462 13.54 -19.23 0.68
C MET A 462 14.73 -18.85 -0.21
N LEU A 463 15.95 -18.88 0.31
CA LEU A 463 17.17 -18.58 -0.47
C LEU A 463 17.45 -19.60 -1.57
N ALA A 464 17.00 -20.85 -1.40
CA ALA A 464 17.12 -21.89 -2.41
C ALA A 464 16.10 -21.74 -3.57
N THR A 465 15.12 -20.85 -3.45
CA THR A 465 14.11 -20.63 -4.49
C THR A 465 14.70 -19.96 -5.73
N VAL A 466 14.06 -20.19 -6.88
CA VAL A 466 14.35 -19.45 -8.13
C VAL A 466 14.00 -17.97 -7.97
N TYR A 467 12.90 -17.67 -7.26
CA TYR A 467 12.42 -16.33 -6.96
C TYR A 467 11.81 -16.30 -5.55
N PRO A 468 12.20 -15.38 -4.66
CA PRO A 468 13.20 -14.30 -4.83
C PRO A 468 14.66 -14.75 -4.56
N GLY A 469 14.90 -15.98 -4.08
CA GLY A 469 16.19 -16.43 -3.54
C GLY A 469 17.38 -16.26 -4.47
N LYS A 470 17.26 -16.73 -5.73
CA LYS A 470 18.30 -16.60 -6.77
C LYS A 470 18.19 -15.30 -7.59
N ARG A 471 17.26 -14.43 -7.25
CA ARG A 471 17.14 -13.14 -7.92
C ARG A 471 18.35 -12.28 -7.59
N ILE A 472 19.17 -12.02 -8.59
CA ILE A 472 20.28 -11.07 -8.51
C ILE A 472 19.77 -9.76 -9.10
N ALA A 473 19.88 -8.68 -8.35
CA ALA A 473 19.60 -7.35 -8.89
C ALA A 473 20.63 -7.05 -9.99
N VAL A 474 20.19 -6.43 -11.06
CA VAL A 474 21.05 -5.89 -12.11
C VAL A 474 22.05 -4.91 -11.45
N PRO A 475 23.30 -4.80 -11.96
CA PRO A 475 24.29 -3.90 -11.35
C PRO A 475 23.92 -2.42 -11.31
N GLY A 476 22.70 -2.04 -11.62
CA GLY A 476 22.19 -0.68 -11.71
C GLY A 476 22.04 -0.24 -13.17
N GLY A 477 21.96 1.09 -13.39
CA GLY A 477 21.90 1.66 -14.75
C GLY A 477 20.57 1.50 -15.47
N THR A 478 19.46 1.28 -14.76
CA THR A 478 18.15 0.98 -15.38
C THR A 478 17.12 2.10 -15.21
N ILE A 479 17.51 3.24 -14.62
CA ILE A 479 16.62 4.39 -14.42
C ILE A 479 16.79 5.36 -15.60
N ASP A 480 15.67 5.79 -16.14
CA ASP A 480 15.61 6.84 -17.16
C ASP A 480 15.42 8.25 -16.55
N SER A 481 15.52 9.28 -17.40
CA SER A 481 15.46 10.67 -16.95
C SER A 481 14.08 11.10 -16.42
N TRP A 482 13.00 10.38 -16.71
CA TRP A 482 11.67 10.62 -16.12
C TRP A 482 11.66 10.56 -14.60
N TYR A 483 12.64 9.89 -14.00
CA TYR A 483 12.83 9.80 -12.56
C TYR A 483 12.64 11.13 -11.81
N PHE A 484 13.19 12.23 -12.34
CA PHE A 484 13.12 13.54 -11.68
C PHE A 484 11.75 14.24 -11.81
N ALA A 485 10.94 13.88 -12.80
CA ALA A 485 9.57 14.39 -12.97
C ALA A 485 8.53 13.50 -12.27
N ARG A 486 8.88 12.24 -12.00
CA ARG A 486 7.96 11.19 -11.53
C ARG A 486 7.20 11.58 -10.28
N GLY A 487 7.89 12.04 -9.23
CA GLY A 487 7.24 12.46 -7.99
C GLY A 487 6.27 13.64 -8.18
N PHE A 488 6.62 14.58 -9.06
CA PHE A 488 5.76 15.74 -9.32
C PHE A 488 4.49 15.37 -10.12
N SER A 489 4.49 14.27 -10.86
CA SER A 489 3.30 13.78 -11.57
C SER A 489 2.37 12.93 -10.68
N ASN A 490 2.77 12.61 -9.44
CA ASN A 490 2.03 11.69 -8.57
C ASN A 490 0.63 12.18 -8.17
N PHE A 491 0.35 13.47 -8.21
CA PHE A 491 -1.00 13.99 -7.97
C PHE A 491 -2.05 13.46 -8.97
N THR A 492 -1.60 13.01 -10.15
CA THR A 492 -2.46 12.37 -11.17
C THR A 492 -2.22 10.86 -11.19
N THR A 493 -0.95 10.41 -11.22
CA THR A 493 -0.61 9.02 -11.48
C THR A 493 -0.96 8.08 -10.33
N LEU A 494 -1.03 8.56 -9.09
CA LEU A 494 -1.46 7.74 -7.95
C LEU A 494 -2.95 7.39 -7.97
N ASN A 495 -3.78 8.24 -8.59
CA ASN A 495 -5.23 8.04 -8.67
C ASN A 495 -5.68 7.49 -10.02
N ALA A 496 -4.75 7.11 -10.89
CA ALA A 496 -5.03 6.63 -12.23
C ALA A 496 -4.87 5.11 -12.33
N ASN A 497 -5.69 4.49 -13.16
CA ASN A 497 -5.44 3.12 -13.60
C ASN A 497 -4.32 3.13 -14.65
N LEU A 498 -3.14 2.63 -14.29
CA LEU A 498 -1.96 2.58 -15.16
C LEU A 498 -1.99 1.40 -16.14
N LYS A 499 -3.09 0.64 -16.19
CA LYS A 499 -3.26 -0.56 -17.01
C LYS A 499 -2.11 -1.55 -16.73
N ASP A 500 -1.63 -2.25 -17.75
CA ASP A 500 -0.59 -3.27 -17.62
C ASP A 500 0.84 -2.70 -17.56
N ALA A 501 1.00 -1.39 -17.69
CA ALA A 501 2.33 -0.78 -17.83
C ALA A 501 3.09 -0.68 -16.49
N SER A 502 2.38 -0.47 -15.38
CA SER A 502 2.96 -0.34 -14.02
C SER A 502 1.85 -0.27 -12.98
N ASN A 503 2.22 -0.26 -11.70
CA ASN A 503 1.29 0.05 -10.62
C ASN A 503 1.67 1.36 -9.93
N GLN A 504 0.73 1.92 -9.18
CA GLN A 504 0.87 3.23 -8.54
C GLN A 504 2.04 3.26 -7.54
N SER A 505 2.30 2.16 -6.82
CA SER A 505 3.42 2.09 -5.88
C SER A 505 4.78 2.14 -6.60
N GLU A 506 4.90 1.50 -7.77
CA GLU A 506 6.13 1.54 -8.59
C GLU A 506 6.39 2.91 -9.22
N VAL A 507 5.33 3.64 -9.53
CA VAL A 507 5.41 5.00 -10.12
C VAL A 507 5.57 6.07 -9.04
N ALA A 508 5.23 5.76 -7.79
CA ALA A 508 5.40 6.70 -6.69
C ALA A 508 6.88 7.07 -6.48
N SER A 509 7.13 8.34 -6.22
CA SER A 509 8.48 8.84 -5.97
C SER A 509 8.47 10.07 -5.06
N PHE A 510 9.66 10.57 -4.69
CA PHE A 510 9.80 11.81 -3.96
C PHE A 510 9.79 13.02 -4.92
N LEU A 511 9.47 14.17 -4.36
CA LEU A 511 9.54 15.46 -5.08
C LEU A 511 10.96 16.03 -4.95
N TYR A 512 11.77 15.82 -5.97
CA TYR A 512 13.17 16.23 -5.95
C TYR A 512 13.33 17.73 -6.23
N LEU A 513 13.89 18.46 -5.27
CA LEU A 513 14.28 19.87 -5.39
C LEU A 513 15.81 20.02 -5.16
N THR A 514 16.60 19.10 -5.73
CA THR A 514 18.03 18.96 -5.46
C THR A 514 18.82 20.22 -5.83
N LEU A 515 18.68 20.73 -7.06
CA LEU A 515 19.38 21.94 -7.50
C LEU A 515 18.95 23.17 -6.69
N PRO A 516 17.66 23.47 -6.49
CA PRO A 516 17.21 24.56 -5.64
C PRO A 516 17.75 24.46 -4.20
N ALA A 517 17.83 23.26 -3.63
CA ALA A 517 18.37 23.02 -2.29
C ALA A 517 19.89 23.30 -2.23
N ILE A 518 20.64 22.85 -3.24
CA ILE A 518 22.09 23.16 -3.36
C ILE A 518 22.30 24.68 -3.45
N CYS A 519 21.59 25.37 -4.35
CA CYS A 519 21.70 26.81 -4.52
C CYS A 519 21.32 27.58 -3.24
N GLY A 520 20.22 27.18 -2.59
CA GLY A 520 19.81 27.73 -1.28
C GLY A 520 20.87 27.52 -0.20
N THR A 521 21.54 26.37 -0.22
CA THR A 521 22.66 26.04 0.73
C THR A 521 23.88 26.91 0.43
N ILE A 522 24.26 27.06 -0.83
CA ILE A 522 25.38 27.90 -1.24
C ILE A 522 25.13 29.37 -0.86
N ALA A 523 23.91 29.87 -1.11
CA ALA A 523 23.48 31.19 -0.68
C ALA A 523 23.57 31.38 0.86
N ASN A 524 23.46 30.28 1.61
CA ASN A 524 23.54 30.23 3.07
C ASN A 524 24.93 29.85 3.59
N TRP A 525 25.94 29.69 2.72
CA TRP A 525 27.23 29.05 3.04
C TRP A 525 28.00 29.70 4.18
N LYS A 526 27.91 31.00 4.30
CA LYS A 526 28.58 31.74 5.37
C LYS A 526 27.99 31.45 6.76
N TYR A 527 26.71 31.15 6.84
CA TYR A 527 25.94 31.00 8.08
C TYR A 527 25.83 29.56 8.60
N GLN A 528 26.46 28.60 7.91
CA GLN A 528 26.38 27.19 8.26
C GLN A 528 27.72 26.47 8.22
N ARG A 529 28.77 27.11 8.67
CA ARG A 529 30.11 26.53 8.66
C ARG A 529 30.18 25.16 9.32
N LYS A 530 29.44 24.97 10.41
CA LYS A 530 29.41 23.71 11.17
C LYS A 530 28.59 22.61 10.45
N ASN A 531 27.63 22.95 9.58
CA ASN A 531 26.81 21.96 8.86
C ASN A 531 27.41 21.54 7.50
N ARG A 532 28.53 22.12 7.07
CA ARG A 532 29.19 21.73 5.80
C ARG A 532 29.52 20.25 5.68
N PRO A 533 30.00 19.53 6.72
CA PRO A 533 30.22 18.10 6.63
C PRO A 533 28.93 17.32 6.28
N VAL A 534 27.79 17.72 6.84
CA VAL A 534 26.50 17.12 6.54
C VAL A 534 26.09 17.37 5.07
N PHE A 535 26.27 18.62 4.59
CA PHE A 535 26.03 18.95 3.19
C PHE A 535 26.87 18.08 2.23
N PHE A 536 28.18 17.98 2.48
CA PHE A 536 29.08 17.18 1.63
C PHE A 536 28.73 15.68 1.67
N ALA A 537 28.37 15.15 2.84
CA ALA A 537 27.95 13.76 2.96
C ALA A 537 26.67 13.49 2.15
N LEU A 538 25.69 14.42 2.20
CA LEU A 538 24.46 14.30 1.41
C LEU A 538 24.72 14.37 -0.09
N ILE A 539 25.56 15.30 -0.53
CA ILE A 539 25.95 15.42 -1.96
C ILE A 539 26.71 14.18 -2.43
N ALA A 540 27.68 13.70 -1.64
CA ALA A 540 28.45 12.50 -1.97
C ALA A 540 27.53 11.26 -2.05
N PHE A 541 26.57 11.13 -1.12
CA PHE A 541 25.60 10.03 -1.17
C PHE A 541 24.69 10.14 -2.39
N LEU A 542 24.11 11.33 -2.66
CA LEU A 542 23.27 11.55 -3.83
C LEU A 542 24.02 11.27 -5.13
N ALA A 543 25.28 11.69 -5.24
CA ALA A 543 26.12 11.39 -6.40
C ALA A 543 26.35 9.87 -6.56
N LEU A 544 26.68 9.16 -5.48
CA LEU A 544 26.89 7.71 -5.47
C LEU A 544 25.60 6.97 -5.87
N ALA A 545 24.48 7.34 -5.26
CA ALA A 545 23.19 6.70 -5.50
C ALA A 545 22.68 6.98 -6.93
N THR A 546 22.78 8.23 -7.41
CA THR A 546 22.43 8.60 -8.79
C THR A 546 23.31 7.87 -9.80
N TRP A 547 24.62 7.76 -9.53
CA TRP A 547 25.53 6.98 -10.38
C TRP A 547 25.05 5.52 -10.48
N TYR A 548 24.75 4.87 -9.34
CA TYR A 548 24.23 3.52 -9.34
C TYR A 548 22.89 3.40 -10.10
N GLN A 549 21.98 4.35 -9.91
CA GLN A 549 20.66 4.32 -10.53
C GLN A 549 20.74 4.48 -12.06
N PHE A 550 21.56 5.41 -12.58
CA PHE A 550 21.58 5.79 -13.99
C PHE A 550 22.70 5.11 -14.81
N VAL A 551 23.85 4.84 -14.19
CA VAL A 551 25.02 4.27 -14.87
C VAL A 551 25.26 2.81 -14.47
N GLY A 552 25.05 2.51 -13.18
CA GLY A 552 25.35 1.21 -12.58
C GLY A 552 26.78 1.09 -12.06
N PHE A 553 27.04 -0.04 -11.37
CA PHE A 553 28.33 -0.43 -10.87
C PHE A 553 28.87 -1.65 -11.62
N PRO A 554 30.19 -1.89 -11.70
CA PRO A 554 30.72 -3.19 -12.08
C PRO A 554 30.11 -4.30 -11.20
N VAL A 555 29.88 -5.48 -11.77
CA VAL A 555 29.15 -6.58 -11.10
C VAL A 555 29.80 -6.95 -9.77
N GLU A 556 31.12 -7.04 -9.74
CA GLU A 556 31.92 -7.39 -8.55
C GLU A 556 31.77 -6.34 -7.45
N LEU A 557 31.76 -5.06 -7.83
CA LEU A 557 31.57 -3.95 -6.89
C LEU A 557 30.11 -3.96 -6.37
N ALA A 558 29.13 -4.17 -7.22
CA ALA A 558 27.74 -4.23 -6.83
C ALA A 558 27.48 -5.38 -5.84
N GLN A 559 28.10 -6.54 -6.05
CA GLN A 559 27.98 -7.70 -5.18
C GLN A 559 28.69 -7.50 -3.85
N SER A 560 29.97 -7.09 -3.85
CA SER A 560 30.76 -6.92 -2.63
C SER A 560 30.26 -5.80 -1.73
N SER A 561 29.73 -4.74 -2.34
CA SER A 561 29.12 -3.60 -1.62
C SER A 561 27.65 -3.83 -1.23
N LEU A 562 27.05 -4.96 -1.56
CA LEU A 562 25.64 -5.29 -1.40
C LEU A 562 24.66 -4.42 -2.23
N TRP A 563 25.11 -3.43 -2.98
CA TRP A 563 24.23 -2.64 -3.86
C TRP A 563 23.52 -3.51 -4.88
N GLY A 564 24.12 -4.59 -5.34
CA GLY A 564 23.48 -5.58 -6.21
C GLY A 564 22.25 -6.29 -5.60
N ARG A 565 21.96 -6.08 -4.32
CA ARG A 565 20.72 -6.52 -3.66
C ARG A 565 19.63 -5.44 -3.66
N SER A 566 19.96 -4.23 -4.15
CA SER A 566 19.02 -3.10 -4.20
C SER A 566 18.64 -2.81 -5.65
N PHE A 567 17.36 -2.88 -5.97
CA PHE A 567 16.89 -2.45 -7.29
C PHE A 567 17.03 -0.93 -7.40
N PRO A 568 17.42 -0.39 -8.55
CA PRO A 568 17.58 1.05 -8.75
C PRO A 568 16.35 1.87 -8.35
N THR A 569 15.14 1.37 -8.60
CA THR A 569 13.88 2.01 -8.18
C THR A 569 13.69 2.01 -6.66
N ARG A 570 14.28 1.06 -5.93
CA ARG A 570 14.17 0.97 -4.46
C ARG A 570 15.16 1.87 -3.74
N VAL A 571 16.22 2.31 -4.42
CA VAL A 571 17.17 3.31 -3.88
C VAL A 571 16.47 4.64 -3.60
N ASP A 572 15.31 4.86 -4.21
CA ASP A 572 14.48 6.07 -4.07
C ASP A 572 14.22 6.47 -2.60
N ILE A 573 14.06 5.50 -1.71
CA ILE A 573 13.87 5.77 -0.26
C ILE A 573 15.04 6.59 0.33
N ALA A 574 16.27 6.21 -0.02
CA ALA A 574 17.45 6.84 0.53
C ALA A 574 17.81 8.14 -0.20
N THR A 575 17.64 8.19 -1.54
CA THR A 575 17.81 9.43 -2.31
C THR A 575 16.77 10.47 -1.94
N GLY A 576 15.51 10.06 -1.73
CA GLY A 576 14.45 10.93 -1.26
C GLY A 576 14.71 11.49 0.15
N LEU A 577 15.12 10.63 1.08
CA LEU A 577 15.50 11.05 2.43
C LEU A 577 16.69 12.02 2.40
N ALA A 578 17.72 11.73 1.60
CA ALA A 578 18.89 12.60 1.43
C ALA A 578 18.51 13.94 0.78
N ALA A 579 17.62 13.95 -0.22
CA ALA A 579 17.12 15.17 -0.86
C ALA A 579 16.33 16.05 0.13
N ILE A 580 15.49 15.45 0.97
CA ILE A 580 14.76 16.15 2.04
C ILE A 580 15.74 16.71 3.08
N ALA A 581 16.75 15.93 3.49
CA ALA A 581 17.79 16.41 4.38
C ALA A 581 18.61 17.57 3.76
N LEU A 582 18.83 17.53 2.44
CA LEU A 582 19.51 18.59 1.71
C LEU A 582 18.69 19.89 1.72
N ILE A 583 17.35 19.83 1.62
CA ILE A 583 16.48 21.00 1.83
C ILE A 583 16.74 21.61 3.22
N GLY A 584 16.94 20.76 4.23
CA GLY A 584 17.29 21.21 5.57
C GLY A 584 18.57 22.05 5.63
N THR A 585 19.57 21.72 4.82
CA THR A 585 20.85 22.51 4.78
C THR A 585 20.63 23.91 4.21
N ALA A 586 19.64 24.12 3.33
CA ALA A 586 19.35 25.46 2.81
C ALA A 586 18.80 26.41 3.89
N PHE A 587 18.07 25.88 4.87
CA PHE A 587 17.47 26.67 5.96
C PHE A 587 18.25 26.64 7.27
N ALA A 588 19.16 25.69 7.45
CA ALA A 588 19.93 25.55 8.68
C ALA A 588 20.81 26.78 8.94
N ARG A 589 20.89 27.21 10.20
CA ARG A 589 21.75 28.33 10.64
C ARG A 589 22.52 27.91 11.88
N ASP A 590 23.75 28.37 11.96
CA ASP A 590 24.54 28.29 13.19
C ASP A 590 24.08 29.39 14.17
N PRO A 591 23.87 29.09 15.46
CA PRO A 591 23.24 29.99 16.41
C PRO A 591 23.96 31.36 16.62
N ASN A 592 25.28 31.43 16.36
CA ASN A 592 26.18 32.54 16.71
C ASN A 592 26.70 33.29 15.46
N THR A 593 25.96 33.30 14.36
CA THR A 593 26.41 34.03 13.15
C THR A 593 25.60 35.29 12.95
N ASP A 594 26.28 36.44 13.00
CA ASP A 594 25.71 37.74 12.66
C ASP A 594 25.27 37.77 11.20
N VAL A 595 24.07 38.29 10.95
CA VAL A 595 23.49 38.34 9.63
C VAL A 595 23.99 39.54 8.86
N VAL A 596 24.96 39.34 7.95
CA VAL A 596 25.23 40.34 6.91
C VAL A 596 24.26 40.06 5.75
N GLU A 597 23.25 40.89 5.56
CA GLU A 597 22.27 40.75 4.50
C GLU A 597 22.93 40.98 3.12
N THR A 598 23.00 39.91 2.33
CA THR A 598 23.18 40.04 0.88
C THR A 598 21.98 40.77 0.29
N SER A 599 22.16 41.58 -0.74
CA SER A 599 21.08 42.29 -1.41
C SER A 599 19.88 41.34 -1.69
N GLN A 600 18.74 41.64 -1.09
CA GLN A 600 17.53 40.82 -1.23
C GLN A 600 17.12 40.66 -2.70
N ARG A 601 17.33 41.72 -3.50
CA ARG A 601 17.01 41.70 -4.95
C ARG A 601 17.89 40.70 -5.71
N ALA A 602 19.21 40.70 -5.49
CA ALA A 602 20.11 39.78 -6.17
C ALA A 602 19.78 38.29 -5.83
N ARG A 603 19.43 38.04 -4.57
CA ARG A 603 19.00 36.69 -4.12
C ARG A 603 17.70 36.26 -4.79
N GLN A 604 16.72 37.14 -4.91
CA GLN A 604 15.44 36.86 -5.56
C GLN A 604 15.60 36.60 -7.06
N ILE A 605 16.42 37.40 -7.75
CA ILE A 605 16.72 37.19 -9.18
C ILE A 605 17.41 35.83 -9.39
N ALA A 606 18.43 35.51 -8.59
CA ALA A 606 19.10 34.21 -8.65
C ALA A 606 18.12 33.05 -8.38
N ALA A 607 17.21 33.20 -7.42
CA ALA A 607 16.19 32.22 -7.10
C ALA A 607 15.19 32.01 -8.24
N ILE A 608 14.79 33.08 -8.96
CA ILE A 608 13.93 32.97 -10.15
C ILE A 608 14.65 32.18 -11.24
N VAL A 609 15.92 32.49 -11.51
CA VAL A 609 16.70 31.75 -12.52
C VAL A 609 16.79 30.24 -12.17
N VAL A 610 17.12 29.92 -10.92
CA VAL A 610 17.19 28.54 -10.43
C VAL A 610 15.82 27.84 -10.57
N ALA A 611 14.74 28.52 -10.24
CA ALA A 611 13.38 27.99 -10.34
C ALA A 611 13.00 27.66 -11.79
N LEU A 612 13.30 28.56 -12.72
CA LEU A 612 13.03 28.35 -14.14
C LEU A 612 13.89 27.22 -14.73
N LEU A 613 15.18 27.18 -14.39
CA LEU A 613 16.09 26.12 -14.82
C LEU A 613 15.63 24.75 -14.29
N TRP A 614 15.19 24.67 -13.02
CA TRP A 614 14.72 23.41 -12.45
C TRP A 614 13.37 22.99 -13.06
N ALA A 615 12.44 23.90 -13.27
CA ALA A 615 11.19 23.61 -13.94
C ALA A 615 11.39 23.15 -15.38
N ALA A 616 12.33 23.78 -16.11
CA ALA A 616 12.72 23.35 -17.45
C ALA A 616 13.33 21.94 -17.43
N PHE A 617 14.21 21.65 -16.47
CA PHE A 617 14.80 20.31 -16.30
C PHE A 617 13.72 19.26 -16.03
N VAL A 618 12.77 19.52 -15.10
CA VAL A 618 11.65 18.62 -14.80
C VAL A 618 10.77 18.42 -16.04
N TRP A 619 10.54 19.46 -16.83
CA TRP A 619 9.79 19.33 -18.10
C TRP A 619 10.52 18.45 -19.12
N PHE A 620 11.84 18.62 -19.29
CA PHE A 620 12.63 17.73 -20.15
C PHE A 620 12.64 16.29 -19.62
N SER A 621 12.75 16.11 -18.29
CA SER A 621 12.63 14.82 -17.62
C SER A 621 11.29 14.14 -17.92
N LEU A 622 10.18 14.90 -17.94
CA LEU A 622 8.85 14.39 -18.25
C LEU A 622 8.75 13.82 -19.68
N LYS A 623 9.51 14.35 -20.64
CA LYS A 623 9.47 13.86 -22.04
C LYS A 623 9.89 12.40 -22.20
N SER A 624 10.68 11.86 -21.27
CA SER A 624 11.07 10.45 -21.26
C SER A 624 10.10 9.54 -20.50
N ALA A 625 8.96 10.08 -20.03
CA ALA A 625 7.94 9.29 -19.38
C ALA A 625 7.31 8.29 -20.35
N PRO A 626 6.83 7.12 -19.87
CA PRO A 626 6.06 6.16 -20.66
C PRO A 626 4.82 6.81 -21.29
N ALA A 627 4.38 6.29 -22.45
CA ALA A 627 3.23 6.83 -23.19
C ALA A 627 1.96 6.94 -22.33
N VAL A 628 1.69 5.93 -21.49
CA VAL A 628 0.54 5.93 -20.58
C VAL A 628 0.55 7.13 -19.62
N ILE A 629 1.72 7.60 -19.21
CA ILE A 629 1.84 8.78 -18.34
C ILE A 629 1.52 10.08 -19.13
N HIS A 630 1.93 10.15 -20.39
CA HIS A 630 1.59 11.28 -21.26
C HIS A 630 0.09 11.35 -21.56
N GLU A 631 -0.58 10.20 -21.69
CA GLU A 631 -2.04 10.15 -21.87
C GLU A 631 -2.80 10.64 -20.63
N LEU A 632 -2.27 10.37 -19.44
CA LEU A 632 -2.88 10.77 -18.16
C LEU A 632 -2.69 12.26 -17.82
N LEU A 633 -1.63 12.88 -18.31
CA LEU A 633 -1.27 14.26 -17.99
C LEU A 633 -1.82 15.24 -19.04
N SER A 634 -2.96 15.86 -18.75
CA SER A 634 -3.47 16.96 -19.59
C SER A 634 -2.48 18.13 -19.63
N PRO A 635 -2.46 18.94 -20.69
CA PRO A 635 -1.59 20.13 -20.78
C PRO A 635 -1.75 21.08 -19.60
N THR A 636 -2.96 21.22 -19.06
CA THR A 636 -3.25 22.05 -17.88
C THR A 636 -2.63 21.44 -16.60
N ALA A 637 -2.66 20.11 -16.46
CA ALA A 637 -2.02 19.40 -15.35
C ALA A 637 -0.49 19.57 -15.40
N VAL A 638 0.12 19.44 -16.58
CA VAL A 638 1.56 19.70 -16.78
C VAL A 638 1.92 21.14 -16.43
N LEU A 639 1.15 22.12 -16.91
CA LEU A 639 1.39 23.53 -16.59
C LEU A 639 1.29 23.80 -15.09
N GLY A 640 0.26 23.26 -14.42
CA GLY A 640 0.08 23.36 -12.96
C GLY A 640 1.23 22.71 -12.18
N MET A 641 1.68 21.55 -12.63
CA MET A 641 2.84 20.85 -12.08
C MET A 641 4.11 21.71 -12.20
N LEU A 642 4.42 22.22 -13.39
CA LEU A 642 5.61 23.05 -13.61
C LEU A 642 5.55 24.37 -12.83
N ALA A 643 4.38 24.97 -12.71
CA ALA A 643 4.17 26.14 -11.86
C ALA A 643 4.45 25.83 -10.37
N ALA A 644 3.98 24.69 -9.85
CA ALA A 644 4.26 24.24 -8.49
C ALA A 644 5.76 23.95 -8.27
N VAL A 645 6.41 23.29 -9.25
CA VAL A 645 7.87 23.06 -9.23
C VAL A 645 8.63 24.39 -9.19
N ALA A 646 8.31 25.32 -10.08
CA ALA A 646 8.96 26.64 -10.12
C ALA A 646 8.73 27.42 -8.82
N TRP A 647 7.50 27.41 -8.31
CA TRP A 647 7.13 28.09 -7.07
C TRP A 647 7.88 27.55 -5.86
N CYS A 648 7.87 26.23 -5.63
CA CYS A 648 8.59 25.61 -4.54
C CYS A 648 10.11 25.81 -4.68
N SER A 649 10.65 25.74 -5.90
CA SER A 649 12.06 25.97 -6.18
C SER A 649 12.48 27.42 -5.86
N TYR A 650 11.66 28.38 -6.26
CA TYR A 650 11.87 29.80 -5.95
C TYR A 650 11.88 30.05 -4.44
N LEU A 651 10.86 29.56 -3.72
CA LEU A 651 10.76 29.74 -2.26
C LEU A 651 11.93 29.10 -1.52
N LEU A 652 12.40 27.93 -1.98
CA LEU A 652 13.55 27.23 -1.40
C LEU A 652 14.85 27.98 -1.66
N ALA A 653 15.13 28.35 -2.92
CA ALA A 653 16.36 29.05 -3.28
C ALA A 653 16.43 30.47 -2.68
N ALA A 654 15.29 31.18 -2.62
CA ALA A 654 15.14 32.45 -1.93
C ALA A 654 15.09 32.34 -0.40
N ARG A 655 14.98 31.11 0.16
CA ARG A 655 14.99 30.78 1.58
C ARG A 655 13.80 31.37 2.35
N PHE A 656 12.61 31.37 1.74
CA PHE A 656 11.36 31.71 2.43
C PHE A 656 10.80 30.51 3.18
N PHE A 657 11.26 30.29 4.43
CA PHE A 657 10.95 29.10 5.24
C PHE A 657 9.46 28.78 5.30
N THR A 658 8.67 29.70 5.82
CA THR A 658 7.21 29.47 6.02
C THR A 658 6.50 29.23 4.69
N GLY A 659 6.77 30.10 3.68
CA GLY A 659 6.18 29.97 2.35
C GLY A 659 6.53 28.62 1.69
N PHE A 660 7.81 28.22 1.79
CA PHE A 660 8.25 26.94 1.23
C PHE A 660 7.55 25.75 1.88
N PHE A 661 7.60 25.61 3.20
CA PHE A 661 7.01 24.44 3.84
C PHE A 661 5.50 24.39 3.73
N LEU A 662 4.79 25.53 3.77
CA LEU A 662 3.36 25.56 3.52
C LEU A 662 3.01 25.10 2.09
N SER A 663 3.70 25.64 1.08
CA SER A 663 3.44 25.27 -0.33
C SER A 663 3.85 23.82 -0.62
N PHE A 664 5.01 23.39 -0.13
CA PHE A 664 5.53 22.05 -0.39
C PHE A 664 4.70 20.97 0.30
N LEU A 665 4.33 21.17 1.57
CA LEU A 665 3.44 20.27 2.31
C LEU A 665 2.04 20.24 1.68
N ALA A 666 1.51 21.38 1.24
CA ALA A 666 0.23 21.43 0.55
C ALA A 666 0.26 20.62 -0.76
N PHE A 667 1.35 20.71 -1.52
CA PHE A 667 1.50 19.95 -2.75
C PHE A 667 1.67 18.44 -2.49
N LEU A 668 2.45 18.06 -1.47
CA LEU A 668 2.56 16.67 -1.03
C LEU A 668 1.19 16.12 -0.61
N LEU A 669 0.45 16.83 0.25
CA LEU A 669 -0.89 16.42 0.68
C LEU A 669 -1.86 16.32 -0.49
N PHE A 670 -1.85 17.29 -1.40
CA PHE A 670 -2.67 17.23 -2.62
C PHE A 670 -2.37 15.97 -3.46
N SER A 671 -1.10 15.57 -3.54
CA SER A 671 -0.70 14.38 -4.31
C SER A 671 -1.16 13.06 -3.68
N VAL A 672 -1.39 12.99 -2.36
CA VAL A 672 -1.60 11.72 -1.66
C VAL A 672 -2.92 11.62 -0.88
N ALA A 673 -3.68 12.71 -0.75
CA ALA A 673 -4.82 12.78 0.18
C ALA A 673 -5.93 11.76 -0.09
N SER A 674 -6.11 11.37 -1.35
CA SER A 674 -7.13 10.39 -1.78
C SER A 674 -6.60 8.97 -1.95
N PHE A 675 -5.27 8.76 -1.84
CA PHE A 675 -4.66 7.48 -2.21
C PHE A 675 -4.99 6.35 -1.25
N ASN A 676 -4.83 6.55 0.06
CA ASN A 676 -5.21 5.54 1.05
C ASN A 676 -6.65 5.77 1.50
N PRO A 677 -7.47 4.71 1.63
CA PRO A 677 -8.76 4.84 2.27
C PRO A 677 -8.58 5.19 3.75
N TRP A 678 -9.57 5.86 4.32
CA TRP A 678 -9.73 5.97 5.76
C TRP A 678 -10.80 4.97 6.17
N VAL A 679 -10.42 3.94 6.90
CA VAL A 679 -11.27 2.80 7.25
C VAL A 679 -11.39 2.71 8.76
N ALA A 680 -12.62 2.65 9.26
CA ALA A 680 -12.88 2.24 10.63
C ALA A 680 -13.01 0.71 10.69
N LEU A 681 -12.24 0.11 11.57
CA LEU A 681 -12.26 -1.32 11.86
C LEU A 681 -13.10 -1.55 13.11
N SER A 682 -14.01 -2.52 13.06
CA SER A 682 -14.87 -2.88 14.19
C SER A 682 -15.12 -4.38 14.23
N VAL A 683 -15.57 -4.85 15.39
CA VAL A 683 -16.11 -6.21 15.52
C VAL A 683 -17.58 -6.18 15.10
N PRO A 684 -18.04 -7.08 14.20
CA PRO A 684 -19.44 -7.13 13.81
C PRO A 684 -20.33 -7.35 15.03
N SER A 685 -21.46 -6.65 15.09
CA SER A 685 -22.49 -6.96 16.08
C SER A 685 -23.16 -8.29 15.71
N VAL A 686 -23.56 -9.08 16.69
CA VAL A 686 -24.25 -10.39 16.52
C VAL A 686 -25.52 -10.25 15.65
N ALA A 687 -26.09 -9.05 15.55
CA ALA A 687 -27.28 -8.75 14.75
C ALA A 687 -27.01 -8.58 13.24
N SER A 688 -25.77 -8.61 12.78
CA SER A 688 -25.43 -8.28 11.37
C SER A 688 -25.51 -9.43 10.39
N GLY A 689 -25.98 -10.62 10.79
CA GLY A 689 -26.24 -11.73 9.86
C GLY A 689 -25.02 -12.22 9.06
N HIS A 690 -23.80 -11.85 9.47
CA HIS A 690 -22.59 -12.32 8.80
C HIS A 690 -22.44 -13.82 9.01
N VAL A 691 -22.28 -14.53 7.91
CA VAL A 691 -21.92 -15.96 7.91
C VAL A 691 -20.60 -16.10 8.67
N THR A 692 -20.66 -16.59 9.88
CA THR A 692 -19.47 -17.00 10.62
C THR A 692 -18.97 -18.29 9.97
N MET A 693 -17.73 -18.26 9.47
CA MET A 693 -17.05 -19.51 9.12
C MET A 693 -16.75 -20.27 10.40
N ASN A 694 -17.67 -21.08 10.84
CA ASN A 694 -17.41 -22.06 11.90
C ASN A 694 -16.45 -23.12 11.34
N CYS A 695 -15.17 -22.82 11.32
CA CYS A 695 -14.17 -23.85 11.20
C CYS A 695 -13.99 -24.41 12.62
N ASP A 696 -14.62 -25.53 12.92
CA ASP A 696 -14.44 -26.22 14.17
C ASP A 696 -12.94 -26.52 14.38
N VAL A 697 -12.46 -26.26 15.58
CA VAL A 697 -11.08 -26.59 15.98
C VAL A 697 -10.92 -28.11 15.84
N GLY A 698 -10.21 -28.54 14.79
CA GLY A 698 -10.09 -29.97 14.45
C GLY A 698 -10.67 -30.34 13.09
N GLU A 699 -11.35 -29.43 12.39
CA GLU A 699 -11.70 -29.65 10.98
C GLU A 699 -10.44 -29.81 10.11
N GLY A 700 -10.54 -30.73 9.15
CA GLY A 700 -9.45 -31.00 8.21
C GLY A 700 -9.19 -29.84 7.27
N ARG A 701 -8.03 -29.88 6.67
CA ARG A 701 -7.55 -28.82 5.75
C ARG A 701 -8.43 -28.70 4.51
N THR A 702 -8.70 -27.48 4.11
CA THR A 702 -9.49 -27.15 2.92
C THR A 702 -8.60 -26.71 1.76
N LEU A 703 -8.83 -27.25 0.57
CA LEU A 703 -8.35 -26.67 -0.69
C LEU A 703 -9.39 -25.66 -1.18
N VAL A 704 -8.94 -24.44 -1.44
CA VAL A 704 -9.80 -23.40 -2.02
C VAL A 704 -9.49 -23.26 -3.50
N ILE A 705 -10.47 -23.51 -4.34
CA ILE A 705 -10.37 -23.36 -5.80
C ILE A 705 -10.75 -21.92 -6.17
N GLY A 706 -10.05 -21.35 -7.14
CA GLY A 706 -10.16 -19.96 -7.57
C GLY A 706 -8.91 -19.13 -7.25
N SER A 707 -9.11 -17.90 -6.88
CA SER A 707 -8.03 -17.01 -6.44
C SER A 707 -7.52 -17.43 -5.05
N ASN A 708 -6.34 -16.90 -4.65
CA ASN A 708 -5.84 -17.19 -3.30
C ASN A 708 -6.41 -16.24 -2.22
N VAL A 709 -7.25 -15.27 -2.59
CA VAL A 709 -7.87 -14.36 -1.61
C VAL A 709 -8.78 -15.12 -0.64
N PRO A 710 -9.74 -15.93 -1.10
CA PRO A 710 -10.59 -16.71 -0.21
C PRO A 710 -9.82 -17.67 0.69
N ALA A 711 -8.73 -18.26 0.20
CA ALA A 711 -7.88 -19.12 1.03
C ALA A 711 -7.22 -18.32 2.17
N MET A 712 -6.75 -17.10 1.88
CA MET A 712 -6.13 -16.25 2.89
C MET A 712 -7.16 -15.71 3.90
N THR A 713 -8.38 -15.41 3.48
CA THR A 713 -9.46 -15.00 4.40
C THR A 713 -9.94 -16.14 5.28
N MET A 714 -10.04 -17.36 4.75
CA MET A 714 -10.31 -18.56 5.54
C MET A 714 -9.21 -18.81 6.57
N MET A 715 -7.94 -18.73 6.19
CA MET A 715 -6.81 -18.88 7.10
C MET A 715 -6.83 -17.77 8.18
N ALA A 716 -7.15 -16.54 7.80
CA ALA A 716 -7.32 -15.43 8.74
C ALA A 716 -8.48 -15.67 9.73
N SER A 717 -9.54 -16.36 9.31
CA SER A 717 -10.66 -16.79 10.16
C SER A 717 -10.32 -17.99 11.07
N GLY A 718 -9.10 -18.54 10.95
CA GLY A 718 -8.63 -19.66 11.78
C GLY A 718 -8.75 -21.03 11.11
N CYS A 719 -9.25 -21.11 9.86
CA CYS A 719 -9.42 -22.36 9.13
C CYS A 719 -8.11 -22.90 8.57
N PRO A 720 -7.81 -24.20 8.66
CA PRO A 720 -6.67 -24.77 7.95
C PRO A 720 -6.90 -24.83 6.45
N VAL A 721 -5.98 -24.23 5.65
CA VAL A 721 -6.04 -24.22 4.20
C VAL A 721 -4.81 -24.88 3.58
N LEU A 722 -4.97 -25.46 2.39
CA LEU A 722 -3.88 -26.08 1.66
C LEU A 722 -3.07 -25.05 0.87
N ASN A 723 -3.76 -24.17 0.18
CA ASN A 723 -3.20 -23.11 -0.67
C ASN A 723 -3.32 -21.73 -0.03
N GLY A 724 -2.75 -20.72 -0.68
CA GLY A 724 -2.69 -19.35 -0.20
C GLY A 724 -1.40 -18.70 -0.66
N VAL A 725 -0.74 -17.95 0.23
CA VAL A 725 0.56 -17.33 -0.07
C VAL A 725 1.66 -17.96 0.78
N SER A 726 2.69 -18.48 0.13
CA SER A 726 3.83 -19.13 0.78
C SER A 726 5.14 -18.51 0.33
N TYR A 727 6.04 -18.22 1.28
CA TYR A 727 7.35 -17.64 1.00
C TYR A 727 8.36 -18.63 0.42
N TYR A 728 8.08 -19.91 0.51
CA TYR A 728 8.86 -21.02 -0.04
C TYR A 728 7.94 -22.19 -0.36
N PRO A 729 8.32 -23.10 -1.28
CA PRO A 729 7.46 -24.21 -1.69
C PRO A 729 7.15 -25.17 -0.56
N GLN A 730 5.90 -25.58 -0.45
CA GLN A 730 5.40 -26.57 0.49
C GLN A 730 5.61 -27.98 -0.10
N MET A 731 6.75 -28.62 0.18
CA MET A 731 7.18 -29.85 -0.53
C MET A 731 6.18 -31.00 -0.46
N LYS A 732 5.50 -31.23 0.69
CA LYS A 732 4.46 -32.26 0.77
C LYS A 732 3.32 -32.06 -0.23
N LEU A 733 3.00 -30.82 -0.56
CA LEU A 733 2.00 -30.52 -1.59
C LEU A 733 2.56 -30.89 -2.97
N TRP A 734 3.79 -30.47 -3.25
CA TRP A 734 4.40 -30.68 -4.56
C TRP A 734 4.78 -32.13 -4.82
N ASP A 735 5.16 -32.89 -3.81
CA ASP A 735 5.38 -34.35 -3.91
C ASP A 735 4.06 -35.07 -4.29
N ALA A 736 2.89 -34.53 -3.87
CA ALA A 736 1.59 -35.07 -4.26
C ALA A 736 1.14 -34.58 -5.67
N LEU A 737 1.46 -33.35 -6.06
CA LEU A 737 1.04 -32.79 -7.36
C LEU A 737 1.99 -33.13 -8.51
N ASP A 738 3.30 -33.19 -8.24
CA ASP A 738 4.37 -33.45 -9.22
C ASP A 738 5.37 -34.48 -8.68
N PRO A 739 4.94 -35.74 -8.51
CA PRO A 739 5.79 -36.81 -7.95
C PRO A 739 7.03 -37.08 -8.83
N LYS A 740 6.95 -36.80 -10.11
CA LYS A 740 8.06 -36.93 -11.07
C LYS A 740 9.01 -35.73 -11.06
N LYS A 741 8.71 -34.66 -10.30
CA LYS A 741 9.49 -33.42 -10.18
C LYS A 741 9.77 -32.71 -11.52
N GLN A 742 8.82 -32.77 -12.44
CA GLN A 742 8.96 -32.17 -13.78
C GLN A 742 8.80 -30.65 -13.76
N ASN A 743 8.07 -30.11 -12.78
CA ASN A 743 7.73 -28.71 -12.68
C ASN A 743 8.48 -27.95 -11.57
N VAL A 744 9.62 -28.49 -11.08
CA VAL A 744 10.38 -27.90 -9.95
C VAL A 744 10.73 -26.44 -10.21
N PHE A 745 11.18 -26.10 -11.43
CA PHE A 745 11.50 -24.72 -11.78
C PHE A 745 10.29 -23.79 -11.67
N SER A 746 9.09 -24.27 -11.97
CA SER A 746 7.85 -23.51 -11.92
C SER A 746 7.42 -23.24 -10.48
N TYR A 747 7.49 -24.23 -9.59
CA TYR A 747 6.98 -24.06 -8.22
C TYR A 747 8.04 -23.73 -7.16
N ASN A 748 9.33 -23.79 -7.48
CA ASN A 748 10.39 -23.44 -6.52
C ASN A 748 10.56 -21.92 -6.39
N ARG A 749 9.54 -21.23 -5.83
CA ARG A 749 9.49 -19.77 -5.67
C ARG A 749 8.58 -19.33 -4.54
N TYR A 750 8.61 -18.05 -4.21
CA TYR A 750 7.53 -17.36 -3.52
C TYR A 750 6.24 -17.54 -4.31
N GLN A 751 5.14 -17.92 -3.66
CA GLN A 751 3.97 -18.46 -4.32
C GLN A 751 2.70 -17.74 -3.87
N HIS A 752 2.04 -17.04 -4.80
CA HIS A 752 0.61 -16.87 -4.78
C HIS A 752 0.00 -18.10 -5.49
N LEU A 753 -0.47 -19.07 -4.72
CA LEU A 753 -0.88 -20.37 -5.25
C LEU A 753 -2.37 -20.39 -5.57
N PHE A 754 -2.69 -20.44 -6.84
CA PHE A 754 -4.04 -20.54 -7.37
C PHE A 754 -4.33 -21.97 -7.80
N PHE A 755 -5.49 -22.48 -7.42
CA PHE A 755 -6.05 -23.70 -8.00
C PHE A 755 -7.22 -23.35 -8.88
N LYS A 756 -7.26 -23.93 -10.07
CA LYS A 756 -8.37 -23.76 -11.02
C LYS A 756 -8.82 -25.11 -11.53
N VAL A 757 -10.11 -25.27 -11.67
CA VAL A 757 -10.68 -26.42 -12.41
C VAL A 757 -10.79 -26.07 -13.88
N ALA A 758 -10.57 -27.06 -14.73
CA ALA A 758 -10.69 -26.96 -16.16
C ALA A 758 -11.10 -28.31 -16.74
N ASP A 759 -11.62 -28.32 -17.95
CA ASP A 759 -11.71 -29.54 -18.75
C ASP A 759 -10.32 -29.80 -19.39
N LEU A 760 -9.59 -30.75 -18.83
CA LEU A 760 -8.30 -31.18 -19.34
C LEU A 760 -8.39 -32.49 -20.14
N GLN A 761 -9.58 -32.78 -20.69
CA GLN A 761 -9.86 -33.97 -21.50
C GLN A 761 -9.51 -35.28 -20.78
N GLY A 762 -9.76 -35.33 -19.48
CA GLY A 762 -9.52 -36.51 -18.65
C GLY A 762 -8.09 -36.69 -18.16
N ALA A 763 -7.23 -35.67 -18.26
CA ALA A 763 -5.87 -35.73 -17.75
C ALA A 763 -5.89 -35.87 -16.21
N ALA A 764 -5.25 -36.92 -15.69
CA ALA A 764 -5.15 -37.15 -14.25
C ALA A 764 -4.08 -36.27 -13.56
N ASP A 765 -3.08 -35.79 -14.32
CA ASP A 765 -1.99 -34.95 -13.82
C ASP A 765 -2.34 -33.45 -13.97
N PRO A 766 -2.00 -32.62 -12.97
CA PRO A 766 -2.27 -31.21 -13.02
C PRO A 766 -1.36 -30.45 -13.99
N VAL A 767 -1.86 -29.38 -14.60
CA VAL A 767 -1.09 -28.46 -15.41
C VAL A 767 -0.61 -27.30 -14.54
N VAL A 768 0.70 -27.16 -14.39
CA VAL A 768 1.33 -26.10 -13.59
C VAL A 768 1.84 -24.99 -14.51
N THR A 769 1.36 -23.77 -14.30
CA THR A 769 1.78 -22.59 -15.07
C THR A 769 2.24 -21.47 -14.15
N VAL A 770 3.07 -20.55 -14.68
CA VAL A 770 3.61 -19.39 -13.97
C VAL A 770 3.21 -18.13 -14.73
N PRO A 771 2.00 -17.59 -14.52
CA PRO A 771 1.53 -16.40 -15.20
C PRO A 771 2.37 -15.15 -14.88
N GLN A 772 2.87 -15.06 -13.64
CA GLN A 772 3.76 -13.99 -13.15
C GLN A 772 4.86 -14.61 -12.29
N GLY A 773 5.94 -13.86 -12.05
CA GLY A 773 7.12 -14.38 -11.35
C GLY A 773 6.85 -14.99 -9.97
N ASP A 774 5.76 -14.57 -9.31
CA ASP A 774 5.31 -14.97 -7.98
C ASP A 774 3.93 -15.64 -7.96
N VAL A 775 3.28 -15.81 -9.12
CA VAL A 775 1.96 -16.46 -9.23
C VAL A 775 2.12 -17.84 -9.85
N ILE A 776 1.62 -18.85 -9.15
CA ILE A 776 1.55 -20.22 -9.63
C ILE A 776 0.08 -20.60 -9.78
N SER A 777 -0.27 -21.06 -10.96
CA SER A 777 -1.60 -21.58 -11.25
C SER A 777 -1.52 -23.07 -11.53
N VAL A 778 -2.23 -23.83 -10.68
CA VAL A 778 -2.42 -25.29 -10.81
C VAL A 778 -3.80 -25.52 -11.39
N LYS A 779 -3.89 -26.03 -12.63
CA LYS A 779 -5.13 -26.43 -13.24
C LYS A 779 -5.31 -27.94 -13.09
N VAL A 780 -6.48 -28.37 -12.61
CA VAL A 780 -6.84 -29.77 -12.42
C VAL A 780 -8.10 -30.10 -13.21
N ASP A 781 -8.20 -31.33 -13.71
CA ASP A 781 -9.43 -31.78 -14.37
C ASP A 781 -10.56 -31.93 -13.37
N ALA A 782 -11.72 -31.28 -13.64
CA ALA A 782 -12.82 -31.22 -12.70
C ALA A 782 -13.37 -32.61 -12.36
N ARG A 783 -13.46 -33.54 -13.34
CA ARG A 783 -14.06 -34.87 -13.18
C ARG A 783 -13.06 -35.93 -12.77
N HIS A 784 -11.82 -35.87 -13.26
CA HIS A 784 -10.88 -37.00 -13.23
C HIS A 784 -9.71 -36.80 -12.26
N PHE A 785 -9.48 -35.58 -11.78
CA PHE A 785 -8.42 -35.34 -10.79
C PHE A 785 -8.74 -36.03 -9.46
N ASP A 786 -7.81 -36.80 -8.97
CA ASP A 786 -7.92 -37.52 -7.71
C ASP A 786 -7.54 -36.59 -6.53
N PHE A 787 -8.54 -35.98 -5.90
CA PHE A 787 -8.34 -35.10 -4.74
C PHE A 787 -7.89 -35.87 -3.48
N SER A 788 -8.06 -37.20 -3.42
CA SER A 788 -7.67 -38.00 -2.25
C SER A 788 -6.16 -38.09 -2.06
N ARG A 789 -5.37 -37.80 -3.12
CA ARG A 789 -3.91 -37.74 -3.08
C ARG A 789 -3.39 -36.51 -2.34
N LEU A 790 -4.23 -35.48 -2.16
CA LEU A 790 -3.86 -34.28 -1.42
C LEU A 790 -4.12 -34.43 0.07
N PRO A 791 -3.33 -33.79 0.95
CA PRO A 791 -3.53 -33.81 2.40
C PRO A 791 -4.66 -32.84 2.82
N ILE A 792 -5.88 -33.06 2.31
CA ILE A 792 -7.08 -32.26 2.53
C ILE A 792 -8.27 -33.13 2.94
N GLU A 793 -9.23 -32.52 3.57
CA GLU A 793 -10.56 -33.14 3.85
C GLU A 793 -11.67 -32.46 3.06
N TYR A 794 -11.50 -31.21 2.69
CA TYR A 794 -12.51 -30.46 1.98
C TYR A 794 -11.96 -29.74 0.75
N VAL A 795 -12.82 -29.57 -0.24
CA VAL A 795 -12.62 -28.70 -1.38
C VAL A 795 -13.73 -27.66 -1.38
N THR A 796 -13.37 -26.39 -1.49
CA THR A 796 -14.32 -25.26 -1.54
C THR A 796 -14.11 -24.48 -2.82
N VAL A 797 -15.18 -24.11 -3.48
CA VAL A 797 -15.18 -23.45 -4.79
C VAL A 797 -16.39 -22.52 -4.92
N LYS A 798 -16.25 -21.42 -5.65
CA LYS A 798 -17.39 -20.59 -6.05
C LYS A 798 -18.34 -21.40 -6.96
N SER A 799 -19.65 -21.22 -6.79
CA SER A 799 -20.66 -21.98 -7.52
C SER A 799 -20.53 -21.85 -9.03
N ASP A 800 -20.17 -20.67 -9.52
CA ASP A 800 -19.97 -20.36 -10.95
C ASP A 800 -18.63 -20.90 -11.50
N GLU A 801 -17.67 -21.22 -10.63
CA GLU A 801 -16.37 -21.81 -10.99
C GLU A 801 -16.32 -23.33 -10.80
N ALA A 802 -17.40 -23.94 -10.28
CA ALA A 802 -17.38 -25.34 -9.88
C ALA A 802 -17.31 -26.34 -11.07
N LEU A 803 -17.70 -25.93 -12.28
CA LEU A 803 -17.74 -26.78 -13.47
C LEU A 803 -18.32 -28.18 -13.13
N ASP A 804 -17.62 -29.22 -13.49
CA ASP A 804 -18.01 -30.61 -13.28
C ASP A 804 -17.49 -31.24 -11.96
N LEU A 805 -17.02 -30.44 -11.00
CA LEU A 805 -16.59 -30.92 -9.67
C LEU A 805 -17.64 -31.78 -8.96
N PRO A 806 -18.96 -31.48 -9.03
CA PRO A 806 -19.98 -32.34 -8.45
C PRO A 806 -19.99 -33.79 -9.00
N LEU A 807 -19.41 -33.98 -10.18
CA LEU A 807 -19.31 -35.28 -10.84
C LEU A 807 -18.00 -36.03 -10.51
N ASN A 808 -17.11 -35.42 -9.75
CA ASN A 808 -15.84 -36.04 -9.37
C ASN A 808 -16.03 -37.17 -8.36
N ARG A 809 -15.45 -38.36 -8.67
CA ARG A 809 -15.63 -39.58 -7.87
C ARG A 809 -15.01 -39.50 -6.48
N THR A 810 -14.00 -38.63 -6.26
CA THR A 810 -13.32 -38.47 -4.98
C THR A 810 -13.96 -37.37 -4.12
N LEU A 811 -15.06 -36.77 -4.58
CA LEU A 811 -15.75 -35.69 -3.89
C LEU A 811 -17.22 -36.07 -3.58
N LYS A 812 -17.68 -35.69 -2.39
CA LYS A 812 -19.09 -35.76 -2.01
C LYS A 812 -19.55 -34.38 -1.51
N PRO A 813 -20.75 -33.92 -1.87
CA PRO A 813 -21.29 -32.66 -1.36
C PRO A 813 -21.26 -32.63 0.18
N ALA A 814 -20.88 -31.47 0.72
CA ALA A 814 -20.86 -31.17 2.14
C ALA A 814 -21.62 -29.84 2.38
N PRO A 815 -22.01 -29.51 3.61
CA PRO A 815 -22.67 -28.25 3.91
C PRO A 815 -21.88 -27.07 3.35
N SER A 816 -22.53 -26.24 2.53
CA SER A 816 -21.92 -25.07 1.89
C SER A 816 -21.60 -23.98 2.90
N LEU A 817 -20.55 -23.19 2.65
CA LEU A 817 -20.18 -22.04 3.49
C LEU A 817 -21.17 -20.88 3.31
N SER A 818 -21.70 -20.69 2.11
CA SER A 818 -22.75 -19.74 1.75
C SER A 818 -23.46 -20.20 0.47
N GLN A 819 -24.46 -19.44 0.02
CA GLN A 819 -25.17 -19.78 -1.25
C GLN A 819 -24.23 -19.76 -2.48
N ASP A 820 -23.17 -18.93 -2.44
CA ASP A 820 -22.23 -18.78 -3.55
C ASP A 820 -21.03 -19.72 -3.47
N TRP A 821 -20.83 -20.41 -2.36
CA TRP A 821 -19.66 -21.24 -2.13
C TRP A 821 -20.06 -22.70 -1.85
N LEU A 822 -19.78 -23.58 -2.81
CA LEU A 822 -19.96 -25.02 -2.68
C LEU A 822 -18.80 -25.62 -1.88
N ARG A 823 -19.11 -26.58 -1.04
CA ARG A 823 -18.14 -27.37 -0.28
C ARG A 823 -18.32 -28.85 -0.56
N PHE A 824 -17.21 -29.54 -0.74
CA PHE A 824 -17.17 -30.96 -0.98
C PHE A 824 -16.24 -31.62 0.03
N LYS A 825 -16.65 -32.78 0.56
CA LYS A 825 -15.80 -33.64 1.39
C LYS A 825 -15.04 -34.61 0.48
N VAL A 826 -13.73 -34.75 0.73
CA VAL A 826 -12.88 -35.71 0.01
C VAL A 826 -13.13 -37.11 0.54
N VAL A 827 -13.38 -38.05 -0.36
CA VAL A 827 -13.54 -39.49 -0.08
C VAL A 827 -12.22 -40.18 -0.39
N ARG A 828 -11.68 -40.85 0.60
CA ARG A 828 -10.45 -41.65 0.48
C ARG A 828 -10.80 -43.13 0.29
#